data_cf48b733ac08ee51ffc8c77948173aff
#
_entry.id   cf48b733ac08ee51ffc8c77948173aff
#
_cell.length_a   1.000
_cell.length_b   1.000
_cell.length_c   1.000
_cell.angle_alpha   90.00
_cell.angle_beta   90.00
_cell.angle_gamma   90.00
#
_symmetry.space_group_name_H-M   'P 1'
#
loop_
_entity.id
_entity.type
_entity.pdbx_description
1 polymer ?
#
loop_
_entity_poly.entity_id
_entity_poly.type
_entity_poly.pdbx_seq_one_letter_code
_entity_poly.pdbx_strand_id
1 'polypeptide(L)'
;MQTHRIITLALLIATPGLHAQSAQWEALGPGPSHSGQVENIANREVVGAVNSVAAHPTNPDVLFAGAVNGGIWRTLNATATAPNWTRLTDSLGSLSIGSIEFDPTDPQFQTLLAGNARSSSLGRDGGALLGLLRSTDNGASWSVLSALANREILGVAARGDILVAATDGGVYRSTNTGNTFSLLSGEASSGLPAGTSMDLAGHAGTPSVLYVAVTSGSGRGIFRSADSGETWTRVSDATLDALMNAGSGTRRTELSVGAAGQVFVAVVGDNGRLAGVFRSADGNAPWVDLGVPQTTEQNGVLFGAHPGGQGSIHLSISADLTNPQLVYIGGDRQPYFGEGVSGSGNYFPNSIGAHDYSGRLFRGDASQPPGSIWTPLTHSGTGNSSSPHADSRDMAIDAAGNLVESDDGGVYKRTQPASTAGGWLSLNGNLQSTEYHGIAWDAVSNRVIGGAQDTGTTELRSPGSPIFDSVSTGDGGDPVVEDRASTTSSTRYSSYQYLGALLRRSFNASNGLTSFVYPNLSPLNGSPALQAQFYTPLAVNHASATRLIIGANNGVYESLDGGDTITQVSTAKINAFNGDPVVYGVDGNAGYLLFGAASNLFKRIDDAASVTQIATLPASIVDLSVDTSNANTVFAITQTSVHHSIDGGANFTAVTGDLISTFAPGRLRSMAFVPGSDPMLIVAANRGVYVARASNGYSQWSVLGSGLPNVIVYELEYDQTDELLLAGTLGRGAWTLALSFGPDIFKDGFE
;
A
#
# COMPACT_ATOMS: atom_id res chain seq x y z
N MET A 1 -60.76 -56.94 -32.56
CA MET A 1 -59.93 -55.91 -33.20
C MET A 1 -59.44 -54.93 -32.11
N GLN A 2 -58.25 -55.13 -31.59
CA GLN A 2 -57.68 -54.25 -30.61
C GLN A 2 -56.50 -53.56 -31.29
N THR A 3 -56.57 -52.26 -31.45
CA THR A 3 -55.53 -51.42 -32.03
C THR A 3 -54.51 -50.99 -30.94
N HIS A 4 -53.28 -51.47 -31.05
CA HIS A 4 -52.21 -51.08 -30.21
C HIS A 4 -51.67 -49.71 -30.72
N ARG A 5 -51.64 -48.65 -29.87
CA ARG A 5 -50.92 -47.42 -30.10
C ARG A 5 -49.53 -47.59 -29.52
N ILE A 6 -48.51 -47.47 -30.37
CA ILE A 6 -47.09 -47.35 -30.00
C ILE A 6 -46.86 -45.90 -29.65
N ILE A 7 -46.46 -45.61 -28.38
CA ILE A 7 -45.96 -44.29 -27.93
C ILE A 7 -44.46 -44.36 -28.07
N THR A 8 -43.92 -43.62 -29.02
CA THR A 8 -42.47 -43.39 -29.14
C THR A 8 -42.05 -42.32 -28.14
N LEU A 9 -41.31 -42.70 -27.11
CA LEU A 9 -40.70 -41.81 -26.14
C LEU A 9 -39.40 -41.27 -26.75
N ALA A 10 -39.36 -40.00 -27.16
CA ALA A 10 -38.14 -39.33 -27.56
C ALA A 10 -37.33 -38.94 -26.30
N LEU A 11 -36.21 -39.62 -26.08
CA LEU A 11 -35.26 -39.29 -25.03
C LEU A 11 -34.46 -38.07 -25.51
N LEU A 12 -34.76 -36.87 -24.99
CA LEU A 12 -33.87 -35.71 -25.11
C LEU A 12 -32.65 -35.95 -24.19
N ILE A 13 -31.53 -36.31 -24.79
CA ILE A 13 -30.23 -36.27 -24.14
C ILE A 13 -29.82 -34.80 -24.12
N ALA A 14 -30.01 -34.14 -22.98
CA ALA A 14 -29.39 -32.85 -22.72
C ALA A 14 -27.89 -33.11 -22.55
N THR A 15 -27.09 -32.75 -23.55
CA THR A 15 -25.64 -32.61 -23.38
C THR A 15 -25.41 -31.45 -22.41
N PRO A 16 -24.67 -31.65 -21.29
CA PRO A 16 -24.21 -30.50 -20.51
C PRO A 16 -23.31 -29.69 -21.42
N GLY A 17 -23.70 -28.47 -21.75
CA GLY A 17 -22.82 -27.51 -22.37
C GLY A 17 -21.62 -27.32 -21.44
N LEU A 18 -20.44 -27.73 -21.85
CA LEU A 18 -19.18 -27.29 -21.25
C LEU A 18 -19.13 -25.78 -21.48
N HIS A 19 -19.49 -25.03 -20.44
CA HIS A 19 -19.13 -23.61 -20.39
C HIS A 19 -17.62 -23.59 -20.30
N ALA A 20 -16.94 -23.00 -21.26
CA ALA A 20 -15.55 -22.66 -21.16
C ALA A 20 -15.38 -21.81 -19.91
N GLN A 21 -14.69 -22.33 -18.90
CA GLN A 21 -14.44 -21.61 -17.67
C GLN A 21 -13.45 -20.50 -18.03
N SER A 22 -13.88 -19.24 -17.91
CA SER A 22 -12.97 -18.11 -18.09
C SER A 22 -11.79 -18.26 -17.14
N ALA A 23 -10.57 -17.98 -17.59
CA ALA A 23 -9.37 -18.03 -16.75
C ALA A 23 -9.61 -17.20 -15.48
N GLN A 24 -9.29 -17.77 -14.32
CA GLN A 24 -9.56 -17.16 -13.04
C GLN A 24 -8.27 -16.81 -12.33
N TRP A 25 -8.18 -15.57 -11.84
CA TRP A 25 -7.09 -15.14 -11.00
C TRP A 25 -7.18 -15.78 -9.61
N GLU A 26 -6.05 -16.28 -9.12
CA GLU A 26 -5.91 -16.89 -7.81
C GLU A 26 -5.04 -16.03 -6.90
N ALA A 27 -5.52 -15.71 -5.70
CA ALA A 27 -4.76 -14.97 -4.70
C ALA A 27 -3.73 -15.89 -4.04
N LEU A 28 -2.46 -15.50 -4.03
CA LEU A 28 -1.40 -16.23 -3.34
C LEU A 28 -1.17 -15.72 -1.91
N GLY A 29 -1.40 -14.46 -1.64
CA GLY A 29 -1.12 -13.82 -0.36
C GLY A 29 -0.13 -12.64 -0.50
N PRO A 30 0.54 -12.22 0.58
CA PRO A 30 0.53 -12.74 1.96
C PRO A 30 -0.79 -12.58 2.69
N GLY A 31 -1.09 -13.57 3.52
CA GLY A 31 -2.17 -13.51 4.49
C GLY A 31 -1.87 -14.37 5.73
N PRO A 32 -0.88 -13.98 6.60
CA PRO A 32 0.09 -12.87 6.60
C PRO A 32 1.52 -13.26 6.12
N SER A 33 2.47 -12.30 6.20
CA SER A 33 3.90 -12.59 6.25
C SER A 33 4.37 -12.77 7.68
N HIS A 34 5.23 -13.77 7.91
CA HIS A 34 5.89 -14.01 9.20
C HIS A 34 7.29 -13.40 9.23
N SER A 35 7.87 -13.27 10.43
CA SER A 35 9.21 -12.71 10.67
C SER A 35 9.36 -11.25 10.24
N GLY A 36 8.24 -10.50 10.19
CA GLY A 36 8.22 -9.07 9.88
C GLY A 36 8.78 -8.19 11.00
N GLN A 37 8.68 -6.88 10.81
CA GLN A 37 9.29 -5.85 11.70
C GLN A 37 8.40 -5.49 12.89
N VAL A 38 8.00 -6.49 13.67
CA VAL A 38 7.31 -6.36 14.95
C VAL A 38 8.07 -7.12 16.03
N GLU A 39 7.90 -6.75 17.30
CA GLU A 39 8.67 -7.36 18.40
C GLU A 39 7.77 -8.05 19.42
N ASN A 40 8.16 -9.29 19.79
CA ASN A 40 7.48 -10.13 20.80
C ASN A 40 5.98 -10.32 20.56
N ILE A 41 5.56 -10.29 19.31
CA ILE A 41 4.26 -10.70 18.81
C ILE A 41 4.40 -12.07 18.12
N ALA A 42 3.42 -12.95 18.29
CA ALA A 42 3.44 -14.29 17.73
C ALA A 42 3.71 -14.27 16.21
N ASN A 43 4.56 -15.16 15.74
CA ASN A 43 5.00 -15.27 14.34
C ASN A 43 5.63 -14.00 13.75
N ARG A 44 5.65 -12.89 14.46
CA ARG A 44 6.05 -11.57 13.96
C ARG A 44 5.27 -11.21 12.68
N GLU A 45 3.94 -11.28 12.75
CA GLU A 45 3.05 -11.14 11.61
C GLU A 45 2.93 -9.70 11.13
N VAL A 46 3.05 -9.51 9.80
CA VAL A 46 2.77 -8.26 9.08
C VAL A 46 1.99 -8.56 7.81
N VAL A 47 1.20 -7.58 7.32
CA VAL A 47 0.41 -7.74 6.08
C VAL A 47 0.57 -6.56 5.11
N GLY A 48 0.67 -5.33 5.60
CA GLY A 48 0.77 -4.09 4.83
C GLY A 48 -0.14 -2.99 5.38
N ALA A 49 -0.07 -1.82 4.79
CA ALA A 49 -0.62 -0.59 5.34
C ALA A 49 -2.15 -0.59 5.47
N VAL A 50 -2.61 -0.32 6.69
CA VAL A 50 -4.02 -0.08 7.04
C VAL A 50 -4.18 1.34 7.54
N ASN A 51 -4.96 2.17 6.82
CA ASN A 51 -5.05 3.60 7.06
C ASN A 51 -6.07 3.99 8.13
N SER A 52 -7.08 3.16 8.36
CA SER A 52 -8.15 3.48 9.31
C SER A 52 -8.78 2.22 9.90
N VAL A 53 -9.16 2.28 11.18
CA VAL A 53 -9.87 1.22 11.89
C VAL A 53 -11.13 1.77 12.55
N ALA A 54 -12.24 1.01 12.47
CA ALA A 54 -13.46 1.33 13.19
C ALA A 54 -13.89 0.14 14.04
N ALA A 55 -13.87 0.32 15.36
CA ALA A 55 -14.34 -0.67 16.33
C ALA A 55 -15.84 -0.51 16.56
N HIS A 56 -16.57 -1.64 16.54
CA HIS A 56 -18.00 -1.61 16.84
C HIS A 56 -18.22 -1.21 18.32
N PRO A 57 -19.08 -0.21 18.62
CA PRO A 57 -19.16 0.40 19.95
C PRO A 57 -19.57 -0.55 21.09
N THR A 58 -20.23 -1.68 20.77
CA THR A 58 -20.80 -2.60 21.79
C THR A 58 -20.43 -4.07 21.58
N ASN A 59 -19.72 -4.40 20.47
CA ASN A 59 -19.33 -5.79 20.17
C ASN A 59 -17.82 -5.86 19.85
N PRO A 60 -16.98 -6.39 20.76
CA PRO A 60 -15.53 -6.44 20.57
C PRO A 60 -15.07 -7.40 19.46
N ASP A 61 -15.96 -8.23 18.92
CA ASP A 61 -15.67 -9.13 17.81
C ASP A 61 -15.75 -8.45 16.43
N VAL A 62 -16.40 -7.27 16.34
CA VAL A 62 -16.64 -6.60 15.08
C VAL A 62 -15.68 -5.42 14.91
N LEU A 63 -14.79 -5.54 13.91
CA LEU A 63 -13.90 -4.47 13.50
C LEU A 63 -13.98 -4.29 11.98
N PHE A 64 -13.79 -3.05 11.54
CA PHE A 64 -13.54 -2.70 10.15
C PHE A 64 -12.14 -2.14 10.01
N ALA A 65 -11.49 -2.48 8.89
CA ALA A 65 -10.18 -1.96 8.50
C ALA A 65 -10.27 -1.38 7.09
N GLY A 66 -9.86 -0.13 6.93
CA GLY A 66 -9.70 0.56 5.66
C GLY A 66 -8.24 0.50 5.24
N ALA A 67 -7.88 -0.42 4.35
CA ALA A 67 -6.51 -0.52 3.87
C ALA A 67 -6.16 0.62 2.92
N VAL A 68 -4.89 1.02 2.89
CA VAL A 68 -4.39 2.14 2.09
C VAL A 68 -4.78 2.00 0.62
N ASN A 69 -4.58 0.82 0.02
CA ASN A 69 -4.97 0.49 -1.35
C ASN A 69 -5.69 -0.87 -1.47
N GLY A 70 -6.03 -1.48 -0.33
CA GLY A 70 -6.60 -2.82 -0.27
C GLY A 70 -8.12 -2.88 -0.02
N GLY A 71 -8.82 -1.74 0.02
CA GLY A 71 -10.26 -1.66 0.25
C GLY A 71 -10.67 -1.80 1.72
N ILE A 72 -11.96 -2.01 1.94
CA ILE A 72 -12.54 -2.19 3.28
C ILE A 72 -12.67 -3.67 3.59
N TRP A 73 -12.25 -4.02 4.78
CA TRP A 73 -12.32 -5.36 5.35
C TRP A 73 -13.13 -5.35 6.64
N ARG A 74 -13.77 -6.48 6.95
CA ARG A 74 -14.50 -6.67 8.21
C ARG A 74 -14.14 -8.01 8.83
N THR A 75 -13.91 -8.03 10.14
CA THR A 75 -13.94 -9.26 10.94
C THR A 75 -15.15 -9.27 11.87
N LEU A 76 -15.64 -10.49 12.16
CA LEU A 76 -16.72 -10.75 13.13
C LEU A 76 -16.22 -11.62 14.30
N ASN A 77 -14.90 -11.80 14.43
CA ASN A 77 -14.27 -12.60 15.48
C ASN A 77 -12.92 -12.00 15.92
N ALA A 78 -12.85 -10.67 16.08
CA ALA A 78 -11.63 -9.96 16.48
C ALA A 78 -11.08 -10.36 17.86
N THR A 79 -11.84 -11.08 18.68
CA THR A 79 -11.36 -11.66 19.94
C THR A 79 -10.66 -12.99 19.77
N ALA A 80 -10.73 -13.62 18.58
CA ALA A 80 -10.00 -14.84 18.28
C ALA A 80 -8.49 -14.60 18.17
N THR A 81 -7.68 -15.65 18.38
CA THR A 81 -6.22 -15.59 18.23
C THR A 81 -5.79 -15.26 16.80
N ALA A 82 -6.55 -15.70 15.81
CA ALA A 82 -6.39 -15.37 14.40
C ALA A 82 -7.75 -14.94 13.84
N PRO A 83 -8.04 -13.65 13.76
CA PRO A 83 -9.28 -13.15 13.20
C PRO A 83 -9.44 -13.53 11.73
N ASN A 84 -10.69 -13.74 11.31
CA ASN A 84 -11.03 -13.98 9.92
C ASN A 84 -11.63 -12.72 9.31
N TRP A 85 -10.93 -12.14 8.34
CA TRP A 85 -11.33 -10.92 7.65
C TRP A 85 -12.03 -11.24 6.32
N THR A 86 -13.12 -10.52 6.06
CA THR A 86 -13.90 -10.60 4.82
C THR A 86 -13.70 -9.33 4.01
N ARG A 87 -13.41 -9.46 2.72
CA ARG A 87 -13.29 -8.37 1.74
C ARG A 87 -14.67 -7.82 1.39
N LEU A 88 -14.86 -6.51 1.38
CA LEU A 88 -16.19 -5.90 1.21
C LEU A 88 -16.33 -5.01 -0.04
N THR A 89 -15.21 -4.59 -0.65
CA THR A 89 -15.22 -3.52 -1.66
C THR A 89 -14.48 -3.86 -2.96
N ASP A 90 -14.20 -5.14 -3.23
CA ASP A 90 -13.38 -5.62 -4.37
C ASP A 90 -13.87 -5.15 -5.74
N SER A 91 -15.18 -4.92 -5.89
CA SER A 91 -15.81 -4.47 -7.15
C SER A 91 -15.89 -2.94 -7.31
N LEU A 92 -15.54 -2.16 -6.27
CA LEU A 92 -15.59 -0.70 -6.36
C LEU A 92 -14.46 -0.17 -7.26
N GLY A 93 -14.67 0.99 -7.87
CA GLY A 93 -13.71 1.60 -8.79
C GLY A 93 -12.42 2.11 -8.15
N SER A 94 -12.27 2.00 -6.83
CA SER A 94 -11.06 2.31 -6.07
C SER A 94 -11.07 1.57 -4.73
N LEU A 95 -9.91 1.10 -4.32
CA LEU A 95 -9.69 0.44 -3.03
C LEU A 95 -8.86 1.29 -2.06
N SER A 96 -8.60 2.56 -2.37
CA SER A 96 -7.84 3.48 -1.51
C SER A 96 -8.76 4.10 -0.47
N ILE A 97 -8.58 3.72 0.81
CA ILE A 97 -9.45 4.16 1.92
C ILE A 97 -8.70 5.16 2.79
N GLY A 98 -9.34 6.33 3.03
CA GLY A 98 -8.80 7.39 3.88
C GLY A 98 -9.28 7.33 5.31
N SER A 99 -10.59 7.13 5.52
CA SER A 99 -11.22 7.13 6.85
C SER A 99 -12.47 6.24 6.86
N ILE A 100 -12.86 5.77 8.04
CA ILE A 100 -14.09 4.98 8.24
C ILE A 100 -14.67 5.24 9.63
N GLU A 101 -15.99 5.46 9.72
CA GLU A 101 -16.70 5.71 10.98
C GLU A 101 -18.08 5.01 10.98
N PHE A 102 -18.48 4.51 12.16
CA PHE A 102 -19.87 4.14 12.42
C PHE A 102 -20.74 5.37 12.62
N ASP A 103 -21.99 5.33 12.18
CA ASP A 103 -22.98 6.35 12.53
C ASP A 103 -23.47 6.14 13.99
N PRO A 104 -23.11 7.00 14.93
CA PRO A 104 -23.53 6.87 16.33
C PRO A 104 -25.03 7.17 16.55
N THR A 105 -25.74 7.67 15.54
CA THR A 105 -27.19 7.89 15.61
C THR A 105 -27.99 6.65 15.17
N ASP A 106 -27.33 5.67 14.56
CA ASP A 106 -27.91 4.37 14.26
C ASP A 106 -27.83 3.46 15.50
N PRO A 107 -28.94 3.17 16.18
CA PRO A 107 -28.92 2.41 17.44
C PRO A 107 -28.50 0.94 17.26
N GLN A 108 -28.44 0.45 16.02
CA GLN A 108 -28.01 -0.90 15.68
C GLN A 108 -26.58 -0.93 15.12
N PHE A 109 -25.95 0.23 14.91
CA PHE A 109 -24.62 0.38 14.33
C PHE A 109 -24.43 -0.38 13.01
N GLN A 110 -25.48 -0.41 12.17
CA GLN A 110 -25.42 -1.02 10.83
C GLN A 110 -24.88 -0.04 9.79
N THR A 111 -24.95 1.27 10.10
CA THR A 111 -24.57 2.33 9.17
C THR A 111 -23.11 2.72 9.39
N LEU A 112 -22.35 2.69 8.28
CA LEU A 112 -20.96 3.16 8.22
C LEU A 112 -20.80 4.16 7.07
N LEU A 113 -19.89 5.10 7.27
CA LEU A 113 -19.42 6.03 6.26
C LEU A 113 -17.90 5.89 6.13
N ALA A 114 -17.40 5.84 4.90
CA ALA A 114 -15.97 5.84 4.60
C ALA A 114 -15.64 6.85 3.50
N GLY A 115 -14.39 7.28 3.45
CA GLY A 115 -13.89 8.21 2.44
C GLY A 115 -12.72 7.63 1.66
N ASN A 116 -12.56 8.03 0.39
CA ASN A 116 -11.37 7.72 -0.39
C ASN A 116 -10.28 8.77 -0.19
N ALA A 117 -9.04 8.34 0.04
CA ALA A 117 -7.85 9.18 0.02
C ALA A 117 -6.64 8.38 -0.47
N ARG A 118 -5.60 9.07 -0.93
CA ARG A 118 -4.33 8.49 -1.32
C ARG A 118 -3.32 8.72 -0.21
N SER A 119 -2.99 7.66 0.50
CA SER A 119 -2.16 7.72 1.72
C SER A 119 -1.01 6.69 1.73
N SER A 120 -0.74 6.02 0.60
CA SER A 120 0.39 5.09 0.51
C SER A 120 1.72 5.79 0.79
N SER A 121 2.59 5.15 1.56
CA SER A 121 3.98 5.55 1.80
C SER A 121 4.79 5.53 0.49
N LEU A 122 4.35 4.75 -0.51
CA LEU A 122 4.86 4.76 -1.89
C LEU A 122 4.40 6.05 -2.63
N GLY A 123 4.97 7.19 -2.26
CA GLY A 123 4.73 8.46 -2.94
C GLY A 123 3.26 8.91 -3.01
N ARG A 124 2.42 8.47 -2.09
CA ARG A 124 0.96 8.68 -2.08
C ARG A 124 0.27 8.11 -3.32
N ASP A 125 0.78 7.01 -3.87
CA ASP A 125 0.10 6.35 -4.98
C ASP A 125 -1.23 5.72 -4.53
N GLY A 126 -2.21 5.74 -5.40
CA GLY A 126 -3.55 5.27 -5.07
C GLY A 126 -4.52 5.28 -6.24
N GLY A 127 -5.68 4.69 -6.01
CA GLY A 127 -6.77 4.60 -6.97
C GLY A 127 -7.50 5.93 -7.22
N ALA A 128 -8.61 5.85 -7.91
CA ALA A 128 -9.49 6.99 -8.16
C ALA A 128 -10.14 7.49 -6.85
N LEU A 129 -10.32 8.79 -6.73
CA LEU A 129 -11.04 9.41 -5.61
C LEU A 129 -12.54 9.42 -5.97
N LEU A 130 -13.27 8.42 -5.48
CA LEU A 130 -14.69 8.22 -5.79
C LEU A 130 -15.61 9.16 -4.98
N GLY A 131 -15.09 9.74 -3.88
CA GLY A 131 -15.85 10.48 -2.89
C GLY A 131 -16.09 9.66 -1.63
N LEU A 132 -17.34 9.62 -1.15
CA LEU A 132 -17.72 8.85 0.04
C LEU A 132 -18.29 7.47 -0.34
N LEU A 133 -18.12 6.54 0.57
CA LEU A 133 -18.71 5.19 0.53
C LEU A 133 -19.65 5.05 1.73
N ARG A 134 -20.87 4.57 1.53
CA ARG A 134 -21.85 4.39 2.60
C ARG A 134 -22.40 2.96 2.59
N SER A 135 -22.43 2.35 3.76
CA SER A 135 -23.14 1.09 4.04
C SER A 135 -24.27 1.33 5.05
N THR A 136 -25.33 0.55 4.99
CA THR A 136 -26.46 0.54 5.96
C THR A 136 -26.80 -0.88 6.44
N ASP A 137 -25.92 -1.83 6.17
CA ASP A 137 -26.10 -3.26 6.44
C ASP A 137 -24.86 -3.89 7.07
N ASN A 138 -24.20 -3.14 7.97
CA ASN A 138 -22.96 -3.57 8.64
C ASN A 138 -21.86 -3.95 7.64
N GLY A 139 -21.74 -3.17 6.54
CA GLY A 139 -20.72 -3.35 5.54
C GLY A 139 -20.95 -4.46 4.54
N ALA A 140 -22.12 -5.15 4.54
CA ALA A 140 -22.38 -6.21 3.57
C ALA A 140 -22.50 -5.67 2.13
N SER A 141 -22.97 -4.43 1.98
CA SER A 141 -22.95 -3.70 0.71
C SER A 141 -22.53 -2.25 0.90
N TRP A 142 -21.97 -1.66 -0.17
CA TRP A 142 -21.46 -0.28 -0.17
C TRP A 142 -21.96 0.48 -1.39
N SER A 143 -22.44 1.69 -1.17
CA SER A 143 -22.85 2.64 -2.21
C SER A 143 -21.83 3.78 -2.32
N VAL A 144 -21.51 4.16 -3.56
CA VAL A 144 -20.63 5.31 -3.83
C VAL A 144 -21.46 6.59 -3.87
N LEU A 145 -21.10 7.56 -3.04
CA LEU A 145 -21.66 8.92 -3.02
C LEU A 145 -20.68 9.86 -3.74
N SER A 146 -20.83 9.98 -5.05
CA SER A 146 -19.86 10.62 -5.95
C SER A 146 -19.86 12.13 -5.96
N ALA A 147 -20.74 12.80 -5.18
CA ALA A 147 -20.82 14.27 -5.15
C ALA A 147 -19.51 14.94 -4.66
N LEU A 148 -18.63 14.20 -3.95
CA LEU A 148 -17.29 14.63 -3.58
C LEU A 148 -16.18 13.86 -4.34
N ALA A 149 -16.47 13.34 -5.54
CA ALA A 149 -15.45 12.72 -6.39
C ALA A 149 -14.30 13.71 -6.69
N ASN A 150 -13.08 13.17 -6.82
CA ASN A 150 -11.83 13.92 -7.00
C ASN A 150 -11.41 14.76 -5.78
N ARG A 151 -11.98 14.51 -4.59
CA ARG A 151 -11.51 15.04 -3.32
C ARG A 151 -10.88 13.94 -2.47
N GLU A 152 -9.78 14.25 -1.80
CA GLU A 152 -9.27 13.41 -0.73
C GLU A 152 -10.11 13.63 0.52
N ILE A 153 -10.72 12.55 1.02
CA ILE A 153 -11.57 12.56 2.21
C ILE A 153 -10.72 12.11 3.40
N LEU A 154 -10.41 13.05 4.28
CA LEU A 154 -9.45 12.87 5.38
C LEU A 154 -10.16 12.55 6.71
N GLY A 155 -11.42 12.94 6.85
CA GLY A 155 -12.26 12.60 7.99
C GLY A 155 -13.73 12.59 7.60
N VAL A 156 -14.52 11.73 8.23
CA VAL A 156 -15.96 11.57 7.95
C VAL A 156 -16.77 11.56 9.23
N ALA A 157 -18.02 12.04 9.16
CA ALA A 157 -19.00 11.90 10.24
C ALA A 157 -20.39 11.68 9.64
N ALA A 158 -21.02 10.55 10.01
CA ALA A 158 -22.39 10.23 9.68
C ALA A 158 -23.31 10.51 10.88
N ARG A 159 -24.45 11.18 10.65
CA ARG A 159 -25.47 11.53 11.65
C ARG A 159 -26.87 11.38 11.02
N GLY A 160 -27.23 10.16 10.68
CA GLY A 160 -28.45 9.86 9.95
C GLY A 160 -28.39 10.36 8.50
N ASP A 161 -29.28 11.31 8.18
CA ASP A 161 -29.32 11.94 6.84
C ASP A 161 -28.23 13.03 6.67
N ILE A 162 -27.61 13.46 7.75
CA ILE A 162 -26.53 14.43 7.73
C ILE A 162 -25.20 13.71 7.59
N LEU A 163 -24.44 14.07 6.57
CA LEU A 163 -23.06 13.60 6.38
C LEU A 163 -22.12 14.82 6.35
N VAL A 164 -21.01 14.71 7.07
CA VAL A 164 -19.96 15.75 7.09
C VAL A 164 -18.65 15.11 6.67
N ALA A 165 -17.89 15.81 5.82
CA ALA A 165 -16.58 15.36 5.35
C ALA A 165 -15.54 16.46 5.47
N ALA A 166 -14.43 16.15 6.12
CA ALA A 166 -13.20 16.95 6.09
C ALA A 166 -12.36 16.53 4.89
N THR A 167 -11.95 17.48 4.07
CA THR A 167 -11.29 17.19 2.78
C THR A 167 -10.09 18.11 2.53
N ASP A 168 -9.33 17.78 1.47
CA ASP A 168 -8.29 18.65 0.90
C ASP A 168 -8.81 20.04 0.48
N GLY A 169 -10.10 20.17 0.20
CA GLY A 169 -10.78 21.42 -0.20
C GLY A 169 -11.58 22.11 0.92
N GLY A 170 -11.58 21.56 2.12
CA GLY A 170 -12.34 22.10 3.26
C GLY A 170 -13.42 21.14 3.77
N VAL A 171 -14.34 21.64 4.59
CA VAL A 171 -15.46 20.89 5.16
C VAL A 171 -16.67 20.97 4.26
N TYR A 172 -17.23 19.82 3.94
CA TYR A 172 -18.47 19.67 3.18
C TYR A 172 -19.55 19.03 4.04
N ARG A 173 -20.81 19.47 3.86
CA ARG A 173 -21.98 18.94 4.59
C ARG A 173 -23.12 18.60 3.62
N SER A 174 -23.73 17.45 3.84
CA SER A 174 -24.98 17.02 3.20
C SER A 174 -26.09 16.94 4.23
N THR A 175 -27.32 17.22 3.81
CA THR A 175 -28.55 17.03 4.60
C THR A 175 -29.52 16.04 3.92
N ASN A 176 -29.06 15.34 2.90
CA ASN A 176 -29.87 14.43 2.07
C ASN A 176 -29.11 13.12 1.76
N THR A 177 -28.49 12.55 2.81
CA THR A 177 -27.75 11.28 2.74
C THR A 177 -26.65 11.23 1.67
N GLY A 178 -26.02 12.40 1.38
CA GLY A 178 -24.88 12.49 0.46
C GLY A 178 -25.25 12.66 -1.02
N ASN A 179 -26.52 12.88 -1.36
CA ASN A 179 -26.90 13.16 -2.74
C ASN A 179 -26.32 14.49 -3.23
N THR A 180 -26.24 15.49 -2.35
CA THR A 180 -25.58 16.77 -2.62
C THR A 180 -24.82 17.23 -1.38
N PHE A 181 -23.75 18.01 -1.60
CA PHE A 181 -22.96 18.61 -0.54
C PHE A 181 -22.81 20.12 -0.75
N SER A 182 -22.82 20.85 0.34
CA SER A 182 -22.46 22.28 0.40
C SER A 182 -21.07 22.42 1.02
N LEU A 183 -20.20 23.21 0.39
CA LEU A 183 -18.93 23.62 1.00
C LEU A 183 -19.24 24.62 2.13
N LEU A 184 -18.70 24.37 3.33
CA LEU A 184 -18.85 25.25 4.48
C LEU A 184 -17.63 26.13 4.69
N SER A 185 -16.44 25.61 4.38
CA SER A 185 -15.18 26.35 4.56
C SER A 185 -15.14 27.61 3.67
N GLY A 186 -14.92 28.75 4.30
CA GLY A 186 -14.91 30.07 3.65
C GLY A 186 -16.27 30.77 3.57
N GLU A 187 -17.36 30.07 3.94
CA GLU A 187 -18.69 30.67 3.98
C GLU A 187 -18.93 31.40 5.33
N ALA A 188 -19.27 32.69 5.28
CA ALA A 188 -19.44 33.48 6.50
C ALA A 188 -20.53 32.94 7.44
N SER A 189 -21.56 32.29 6.89
CA SER A 189 -22.68 31.72 7.66
C SER A 189 -22.27 30.45 8.44
N SER A 190 -21.23 29.75 7.99
CA SER A 190 -20.76 28.51 8.63
C SER A 190 -19.82 28.77 9.82
N GLY A 191 -19.11 29.90 9.84
CA GLY A 191 -18.06 30.21 10.81
C GLY A 191 -16.73 29.54 10.56
N LEU A 192 -16.59 28.71 9.50
CA LEU A 192 -15.33 28.07 9.12
C LEU A 192 -14.51 28.94 8.16
N PRO A 193 -13.22 29.13 8.39
CA PRO A 193 -12.34 29.75 7.39
C PRO A 193 -12.13 28.82 6.19
N ALA A 194 -11.70 29.40 5.07
CA ALA A 194 -11.21 28.62 3.94
C ALA A 194 -9.90 27.90 4.28
N GLY A 195 -9.76 26.66 3.82
CA GLY A 195 -8.54 25.86 4.03
C GLY A 195 -8.81 24.36 4.03
N THR A 196 -7.75 23.59 3.93
CA THR A 196 -7.76 22.13 4.08
C THR A 196 -8.19 21.76 5.50
N SER A 197 -9.06 20.77 5.62
CA SER A 197 -9.47 20.20 6.91
C SER A 197 -8.94 18.77 7.00
N MET A 198 -8.10 18.52 8.03
CA MET A 198 -7.35 17.26 8.10
C MET A 198 -8.08 16.16 8.83
N ASP A 199 -8.78 16.49 9.91
CA ASP A 199 -9.45 15.50 10.74
C ASP A 199 -10.81 16.02 11.21
N LEU A 200 -11.71 15.06 11.47
CA LEU A 200 -13.08 15.31 11.93
C LEU A 200 -13.45 14.29 13.00
N ALA A 201 -13.55 14.75 14.25
CA ALA A 201 -13.86 13.90 15.39
C ALA A 201 -15.25 14.21 15.96
N GLY A 202 -16.00 13.16 16.28
CA GLY A 202 -17.35 13.25 16.85
C GLY A 202 -17.41 12.87 18.32
N HIS A 203 -18.38 13.45 19.06
CA HIS A 203 -18.67 13.03 20.43
C HIS A 203 -19.73 11.91 20.42
N ALA A 204 -19.35 10.69 20.78
CA ALA A 204 -20.26 9.54 20.74
C ALA A 204 -21.53 9.72 21.60
N GLY A 205 -21.40 10.30 22.80
CA GLY A 205 -22.52 10.55 23.74
C GLY A 205 -23.42 11.74 23.34
N THR A 206 -22.96 12.60 22.42
CA THR A 206 -23.70 13.75 21.90
C THR A 206 -23.41 13.89 20.41
N PRO A 207 -24.06 13.09 19.55
CA PRO A 207 -23.69 12.97 18.13
C PRO A 207 -23.72 14.25 17.33
N SER A 208 -24.51 15.28 17.75
CA SER A 208 -24.52 16.60 17.12
C SER A 208 -23.23 17.42 17.34
N VAL A 209 -22.38 17.03 18.29
CA VAL A 209 -21.12 17.73 18.57
C VAL A 209 -20.00 17.13 17.72
N LEU A 210 -19.38 17.99 16.90
CA LEU A 210 -18.26 17.65 16.04
C LEU A 210 -17.10 18.63 16.25
N TYR A 211 -15.90 18.19 16.03
CA TYR A 211 -14.67 18.98 16.02
C TYR A 211 -13.94 18.80 14.71
N VAL A 212 -13.34 19.85 14.18
CA VAL A 212 -12.54 19.82 12.95
C VAL A 212 -11.27 20.64 13.09
N ALA A 213 -10.18 20.14 12.55
CA ALA A 213 -8.90 20.84 12.42
C ALA A 213 -8.80 21.49 11.03
N VAL A 214 -8.76 22.82 10.96
CA VAL A 214 -8.41 23.56 9.73
C VAL A 214 -6.90 23.82 9.76
N THR A 215 -6.17 23.28 8.79
CA THR A 215 -4.70 23.21 8.80
C THR A 215 -4.01 24.06 7.74
N SER A 216 -4.76 24.64 6.80
CA SER A 216 -4.21 25.55 5.79
C SER A 216 -5.00 26.88 5.74
N GLY A 217 -4.49 27.84 4.97
CA GLY A 217 -5.09 29.18 4.92
C GLY A 217 -4.70 30.06 6.12
N SER A 218 -5.32 31.23 6.25
CA SER A 218 -5.01 32.22 7.30
C SER A 218 -5.80 32.02 8.59
N GLY A 219 -6.76 31.11 8.60
CA GLY A 219 -7.65 30.87 9.74
C GLY A 219 -7.45 29.55 10.45
N ARG A 220 -6.24 28.97 10.40
CA ARG A 220 -5.91 27.67 11.03
C ARG A 220 -6.32 27.65 12.48
N GLY A 221 -6.81 26.51 12.93
CA GLY A 221 -7.27 26.32 14.31
C GLY A 221 -8.23 25.14 14.45
N ILE A 222 -8.72 24.94 15.65
CA ILE A 222 -9.73 23.93 15.98
C ILE A 222 -11.11 24.60 16.08
N PHE A 223 -12.07 23.96 15.44
CA PHE A 223 -13.47 24.46 15.41
C PHE A 223 -14.41 23.38 15.93
N ARG A 224 -15.45 23.81 16.63
CA ARG A 224 -16.50 22.99 17.21
C ARG A 224 -17.86 23.35 16.61
N SER A 225 -18.60 22.34 16.23
CA SER A 225 -20.03 22.42 15.94
C SER A 225 -20.85 21.78 17.06
N ALA A 226 -22.07 22.28 17.29
CA ALA A 226 -23.06 21.70 18.18
C ALA A 226 -24.34 21.25 17.46
N ASP A 227 -24.40 21.40 16.14
CA ASP A 227 -25.57 21.25 15.28
C ASP A 227 -25.30 20.32 14.08
N SER A 228 -24.51 19.27 14.31
CA SER A 228 -24.13 18.29 13.29
C SER A 228 -23.45 18.95 12.06
N GLY A 229 -22.54 19.88 12.34
CA GLY A 229 -21.69 20.51 11.34
C GLY A 229 -22.33 21.63 10.53
N GLU A 230 -23.48 22.19 10.94
CA GLU A 230 -24.10 23.33 10.23
C GLU A 230 -23.33 24.63 10.49
N THR A 231 -23.08 24.93 11.78
CA THR A 231 -22.30 26.09 12.18
C THR A 231 -21.13 25.70 13.07
N TRP A 232 -20.07 26.49 13.01
CA TRP A 232 -18.82 26.20 13.68
C TRP A 232 -18.29 27.43 14.44
N THR A 233 -17.75 27.18 15.59
CA THR A 233 -17.11 28.21 16.43
C THR A 233 -15.67 27.81 16.70
N ARG A 234 -14.72 28.74 16.56
CA ARG A 234 -13.33 28.52 16.95
C ARG A 234 -13.27 28.22 18.45
N VAL A 235 -12.60 27.14 18.82
CA VAL A 235 -12.39 26.73 20.21
C VAL A 235 -10.91 26.61 20.58
N SER A 236 -9.99 26.65 19.60
CA SER A 236 -8.56 26.78 19.89
C SER A 236 -8.24 28.14 20.53
N ASP A 237 -7.33 28.15 21.50
CA ASP A 237 -6.84 29.36 22.14
C ASP A 237 -5.55 29.87 21.49
N ALA A 238 -5.04 31.01 21.97
CA ALA A 238 -3.88 31.67 21.41
C ALA A 238 -2.61 30.78 21.44
N THR A 239 -2.46 29.87 22.40
CA THR A 239 -1.30 28.98 22.52
C THR A 239 -1.32 27.91 21.44
N LEU A 240 -2.46 27.22 21.28
CA LEU A 240 -2.65 26.22 20.24
C LEU A 240 -2.62 26.86 18.84
N ASP A 241 -3.27 28.02 18.67
CA ASP A 241 -3.23 28.77 17.41
C ASP A 241 -1.80 29.20 17.03
N ALA A 242 -0.99 29.63 17.97
CA ALA A 242 0.41 30.00 17.72
C ALA A 242 1.21 28.80 17.22
N LEU A 243 1.01 27.60 17.78
CA LEU A 243 1.66 26.37 17.31
C LEU A 243 1.19 26.00 15.92
N MET A 244 -0.11 25.97 15.65
CA MET A 244 -0.68 25.61 14.34
C MET A 244 -0.27 26.59 13.22
N ASN A 245 0.11 27.81 13.57
CA ASN A 245 0.57 28.84 12.62
C ASN A 245 2.10 29.03 12.60
N ALA A 246 2.87 28.24 13.38
CA ALA A 246 4.32 28.32 13.39
C ALA A 246 4.95 27.90 12.04
N GLY A 247 6.03 28.56 11.66
CA GLY A 247 6.76 28.26 10.43
C GLY A 247 5.89 28.32 9.16
N SER A 248 5.98 27.32 8.31
CA SER A 248 5.12 27.18 7.13
C SER A 248 3.72 26.63 7.46
N GLY A 249 3.47 26.30 8.72
CA GLY A 249 2.23 25.78 9.27
C GLY A 249 2.30 24.31 9.66
N THR A 250 1.15 23.77 10.05
CA THR A 250 1.05 22.35 10.44
C THR A 250 1.03 21.44 9.21
N ARG A 251 1.69 20.28 9.33
CA ARG A 251 1.65 19.21 8.31
C ARG A 251 0.48 18.27 8.52
N ARG A 252 0.11 18.01 9.77
CA ARG A 252 -1.01 17.16 10.18
C ARG A 252 -1.52 17.61 11.54
N THR A 253 -2.80 17.45 11.79
CA THR A 253 -3.42 17.65 13.11
C THR A 253 -4.50 16.60 13.26
N GLU A 254 -4.43 15.85 14.36
CA GLU A 254 -5.39 14.80 14.70
C GLU A 254 -6.12 15.17 15.99
N LEU A 255 -7.38 14.75 16.05
CA LEU A 255 -8.33 15.03 17.12
C LEU A 255 -8.86 13.72 17.71
N SER A 256 -9.07 13.68 19.00
CA SER A 256 -9.82 12.59 19.62
C SER A 256 -10.72 13.12 20.72
N VAL A 257 -11.97 12.63 20.75
CA VAL A 257 -13.00 13.03 21.71
C VAL A 257 -13.31 11.87 22.64
N GLY A 258 -13.09 12.04 23.92
CA GLY A 258 -13.39 11.01 24.90
C GLY A 258 -14.84 11.05 25.42
N ALA A 259 -15.24 10.02 26.15
CA ALA A 259 -16.62 9.81 26.57
C ALA A 259 -17.20 10.90 27.48
N ALA A 260 -16.35 11.63 28.22
CA ALA A 260 -16.76 12.75 29.06
C ALA A 260 -16.76 14.10 28.33
N GLY A 261 -16.54 14.11 27.02
CA GLY A 261 -16.48 15.32 26.20
C GLY A 261 -15.12 16.04 26.20
N GLN A 262 -14.11 15.47 26.89
CA GLN A 262 -12.74 15.96 26.77
C GLN A 262 -12.22 15.75 25.33
N VAL A 263 -11.39 16.68 24.89
CA VAL A 263 -10.81 16.64 23.54
C VAL A 263 -9.29 16.72 23.64
N PHE A 264 -8.63 15.86 22.88
CA PHE A 264 -7.18 15.89 22.69
C PHE A 264 -6.86 16.29 21.24
N VAL A 265 -5.78 17.04 21.07
CA VAL A 265 -5.29 17.51 19.78
C VAL A 265 -3.79 17.25 19.69
N ALA A 266 -3.35 16.57 18.66
CA ALA A 266 -1.95 16.38 18.34
C ALA A 266 -1.58 17.17 17.08
N VAL A 267 -0.51 17.96 17.13
CA VAL A 267 -0.08 18.86 16.05
C VAL A 267 1.30 18.46 15.58
N VAL A 268 1.45 18.17 14.28
CA VAL A 268 2.73 17.95 13.60
C VAL A 268 3.18 19.22 12.93
N GLY A 269 4.39 19.66 13.22
CA GLY A 269 4.99 20.86 12.63
C GLY A 269 5.47 20.67 11.19
N ASP A 270 6.03 21.74 10.60
CA ASP A 270 6.52 21.75 9.21
C ASP A 270 7.75 20.86 8.97
N ASN A 271 8.45 20.45 10.03
CA ASN A 271 9.56 19.50 10.01
C ASN A 271 9.12 18.02 10.02
N GLY A 272 7.78 17.73 9.96
CA GLY A 272 7.24 16.37 10.00
C GLY A 272 7.33 15.71 11.38
N ARG A 273 7.54 16.46 12.46
CA ARG A 273 7.62 15.94 13.83
C ARG A 273 6.48 16.46 14.68
N LEU A 274 6.05 15.65 15.66
CA LEU A 274 5.07 16.08 16.66
C LEU A 274 5.60 17.31 17.39
N ALA A 275 4.84 18.41 17.35
CA ALA A 275 5.19 19.70 17.89
C ALA A 275 4.47 20.01 19.23
N GLY A 276 3.30 19.40 19.47
CA GLY A 276 2.55 19.56 20.71
C GLY A 276 1.36 18.62 20.79
N VAL A 277 0.95 18.31 22.03
CA VAL A 277 -0.31 17.62 22.34
C VAL A 277 -1.05 18.45 23.36
N PHE A 278 -2.31 18.73 23.09
CA PHE A 278 -3.15 19.60 23.93
C PHE A 278 -4.39 18.86 24.38
N ARG A 279 -4.89 19.23 25.56
CA ARG A 279 -6.14 18.72 26.13
C ARG A 279 -7.07 19.87 26.52
N SER A 280 -8.33 19.76 26.13
CA SER A 280 -9.44 20.53 26.71
C SER A 280 -10.33 19.60 27.53
N ALA A 281 -10.83 20.08 28.63
CA ALA A 281 -11.69 19.30 29.55
C ALA A 281 -13.10 19.09 28.99
N ASP A 282 -13.57 19.98 28.11
CA ASP A 282 -14.94 20.02 27.58
C ASP A 282 -15.00 20.40 26.11
N GLY A 283 -13.84 20.41 25.44
CA GLY A 283 -13.68 20.76 24.03
C GLY A 283 -13.72 22.27 23.74
N ASN A 284 -13.62 23.12 24.77
CA ASN A 284 -13.47 24.56 24.64
C ASN A 284 -12.15 25.02 25.25
N ALA A 285 -11.78 26.28 25.04
CA ALA A 285 -10.66 26.91 25.76
C ALA A 285 -10.96 26.98 27.27
N PRO A 286 -9.94 26.87 28.16
CA PRO A 286 -8.53 26.81 27.83
C PRO A 286 -8.03 25.40 27.41
N TRP A 287 -6.97 25.37 26.61
CA TRP A 287 -6.26 24.16 26.27
C TRP A 287 -5.00 24.01 27.13
N VAL A 288 -4.80 22.83 27.67
CA VAL A 288 -3.63 22.49 28.48
C VAL A 288 -2.61 21.80 27.59
N ASP A 289 -1.41 22.38 27.51
CA ASP A 289 -0.28 21.76 26.80
C ASP A 289 0.27 20.59 27.63
N LEU A 290 0.24 19.38 27.06
CA LEU A 290 0.77 18.16 27.66
C LEU A 290 2.24 17.94 27.31
N GLY A 291 2.85 18.82 26.52
CA GLY A 291 4.16 18.61 25.92
C GLY A 291 4.14 17.48 24.88
N VAL A 292 5.31 17.00 24.51
CA VAL A 292 5.47 15.88 23.57
C VAL A 292 6.13 14.70 24.25
N PRO A 293 5.72 13.45 23.92
CA PRO A 293 6.40 12.25 24.41
C PRO A 293 7.86 12.22 23.94
N GLN A 294 8.77 11.82 24.81
CA GLN A 294 10.19 11.73 24.50
C GLN A 294 10.87 10.55 25.21
N THR A 295 11.87 9.98 24.57
CA THR A 295 12.88 9.11 25.19
C THR A 295 14.27 9.73 25.06
N THR A 296 15.16 9.36 25.96
CA THR A 296 16.54 9.84 25.97
C THR A 296 17.45 8.70 25.53
N GLU A 297 18.13 8.89 24.41
CA GLU A 297 19.07 7.92 23.86
C GLU A 297 20.53 8.30 24.23
N GLN A 298 21.51 7.72 23.52
CA GLN A 298 22.92 7.92 23.79
C GLN A 298 23.29 9.41 23.86
N ASN A 299 24.15 9.77 24.81
CA ASN A 299 24.64 11.14 25.04
C ASN A 299 23.54 12.17 25.33
N GLY A 300 22.37 11.73 25.78
CA GLY A 300 21.27 12.63 26.13
C GLY A 300 20.47 13.14 24.92
N VAL A 301 20.61 12.54 23.75
CA VAL A 301 19.82 12.89 22.56
C VAL A 301 18.35 12.50 22.80
N LEU A 302 17.45 13.45 22.58
CA LEU A 302 16.01 13.28 22.79
C LEU A 302 15.31 12.95 21.46
N PHE A 303 14.46 11.94 21.48
CA PHE A 303 13.59 11.57 20.37
C PHE A 303 12.10 11.64 20.78
N GLY A 304 11.32 12.38 19.99
CA GLY A 304 9.85 12.44 20.09
C GLY A 304 9.15 11.22 19.49
N ALA A 305 7.87 11.38 19.13
CA ALA A 305 7.08 10.34 18.47
C ALA A 305 7.54 10.06 17.01
N HIS A 306 8.25 10.99 16.37
CA HIS A 306 8.66 10.89 14.98
C HIS A 306 10.19 11.04 14.80
N PRO A 307 11.00 10.04 15.16
CA PRO A 307 12.44 10.03 14.85
C PRO A 307 12.72 10.12 13.34
N GLY A 308 11.90 9.45 12.51
CA GLY A 308 11.97 9.49 11.05
C GLY A 308 11.49 10.80 10.41
N GLY A 309 10.73 11.62 11.13
CA GLY A 309 10.16 12.87 10.60
C GLY A 309 8.97 12.65 9.66
N GLN A 310 8.26 11.52 9.78
CA GLN A 310 7.18 11.10 8.89
C GLN A 310 5.77 11.44 9.42
N GLY A 311 5.65 12.30 10.41
CA GLY A 311 4.37 12.67 11.03
C GLY A 311 3.33 13.31 10.09
N SER A 312 3.71 13.68 8.88
CA SER A 312 2.76 14.14 7.85
C SER A 312 1.85 13.00 7.32
N ILE A 313 2.25 11.75 7.53
CA ILE A 313 1.49 10.54 7.15
C ILE A 313 1.17 9.73 8.40
N HIS A 314 2.13 9.56 9.30
CA HIS A 314 2.08 8.64 10.42
C HIS A 314 1.84 9.39 11.74
N LEU A 315 0.59 9.53 12.11
CA LEU A 315 0.14 10.04 13.39
C LEU A 315 -1.22 9.43 13.69
N SER A 316 -1.38 8.92 14.89
CA SER A 316 -2.67 8.48 15.43
C SER A 316 -2.87 9.00 16.83
N ILE A 317 -4.12 9.21 17.23
CA ILE A 317 -4.48 9.63 18.59
C ILE A 317 -5.82 9.04 19.01
N SER A 318 -5.91 8.54 20.24
CA SER A 318 -7.17 8.05 20.82
C SER A 318 -7.29 8.46 22.29
N ALA A 319 -8.39 9.11 22.64
CA ALA A 319 -8.78 9.37 24.01
C ALA A 319 -9.25 8.08 24.67
N ASP A 320 -8.89 7.84 25.93
CA ASP A 320 -9.44 6.74 26.69
C ASP A 320 -10.94 6.95 26.95
N LEU A 321 -11.76 5.90 26.76
CA LEU A 321 -13.21 5.99 26.91
C LEU A 321 -13.69 5.90 28.36
N THR A 322 -12.82 5.53 29.30
CA THR A 322 -13.15 5.35 30.73
C THR A 322 -12.44 6.34 31.64
N ASN A 323 -11.24 6.78 31.27
CA ASN A 323 -10.46 7.73 32.05
C ASN A 323 -10.21 9.03 31.26
N PRO A 324 -10.86 10.15 31.59
CA PRO A 324 -10.74 11.40 30.82
C PRO A 324 -9.37 12.07 30.90
N GLN A 325 -8.43 11.51 31.65
CA GLN A 325 -7.05 12.01 31.74
C GLN A 325 -6.10 11.29 30.81
N LEU A 326 -6.49 10.11 30.25
CA LEU A 326 -5.62 9.31 29.42
C LEU A 326 -5.83 9.57 27.93
N VAL A 327 -4.72 9.55 27.22
CA VAL A 327 -4.66 9.61 25.76
C VAL A 327 -3.56 8.68 25.25
N TYR A 328 -3.78 8.08 24.10
CA TYR A 328 -2.81 7.24 23.39
C TYR A 328 -2.41 7.94 22.11
N ILE A 329 -1.11 7.89 21.76
CA ILE A 329 -0.58 8.52 20.56
C ILE A 329 0.44 7.60 19.90
N GLY A 330 0.37 7.48 18.57
CA GLY A 330 1.31 6.76 17.74
C GLY A 330 2.05 7.71 16.80
N GLY A 331 3.29 7.37 16.50
CA GLY A 331 4.16 8.08 15.59
C GLY A 331 4.77 7.14 14.54
N ASP A 332 6.01 7.41 14.14
CA ASP A 332 6.70 6.60 13.17
C ASP A 332 7.49 5.42 13.81
N ARG A 333 8.78 5.33 13.69
CA ARG A 333 9.62 4.19 14.11
C ARG A 333 10.38 4.44 15.41
N GLN A 334 10.92 3.38 16.00
CA GLN A 334 11.89 3.50 17.09
C GLN A 334 13.23 4.07 16.57
N PRO A 335 13.91 4.93 17.35
CA PRO A 335 15.30 5.29 17.08
C PRO A 335 16.22 4.15 17.50
N TYR A 336 17.39 4.02 16.85
CA TYR A 336 18.48 3.22 17.41
C TYR A 336 19.24 4.00 18.46
N PHE A 337 19.95 3.33 19.38
CA PHE A 337 20.56 3.96 20.56
C PHE A 337 21.57 5.08 20.22
N GLY A 338 22.37 4.91 19.16
CA GLY A 338 23.36 5.91 18.71
C GLY A 338 22.86 6.93 17.68
N GLU A 339 21.56 6.95 17.39
CA GLU A 339 20.99 7.87 16.39
C GLU A 339 21.21 9.34 16.81
N GLY A 340 21.60 10.18 15.83
CA GLY A 340 21.91 11.58 16.09
C GLY A 340 23.29 11.83 16.71
N VAL A 341 24.08 10.80 17.02
CA VAL A 341 25.45 10.92 17.56
C VAL A 341 26.47 10.67 16.46
N SER A 342 27.27 11.67 16.12
CA SER A 342 28.29 11.55 15.08
C SER A 342 29.30 10.44 15.39
N GLY A 343 29.53 9.54 14.44
CA GLY A 343 30.46 8.41 14.55
C GLY A 343 29.92 7.21 15.34
N SER A 344 28.68 7.25 15.83
CA SER A 344 28.00 6.08 16.36
C SER A 344 27.50 5.19 15.22
N GLY A 345 27.58 3.87 15.40
CA GLY A 345 26.94 2.90 14.51
C GLY A 345 25.44 2.79 14.80
N ASN A 346 24.72 2.17 13.86
CA ASN A 346 23.31 1.78 14.06
C ASN A 346 23.28 0.55 14.96
N TYR A 347 22.99 0.70 16.23
CA TYR A 347 22.87 -0.43 17.14
C TYR A 347 21.67 -0.30 18.08
N PHE A 348 21.10 -1.46 18.36
CA PHE A 348 20.06 -1.70 19.31
C PHE A 348 20.60 -2.56 20.48
N PRO A 349 19.90 -2.70 21.64
CA PRO A 349 18.62 -2.05 21.92
C PRO A 349 18.75 -0.56 22.24
N ASN A 350 17.64 0.19 21.99
CA ASN A 350 17.51 1.56 22.43
C ASN A 350 17.13 1.68 23.92
N SER A 351 16.92 2.89 24.42
CA SER A 351 16.68 3.16 25.84
C SER A 351 15.43 2.51 26.43
N ILE A 352 14.45 2.15 25.62
CA ILE A 352 13.24 1.46 26.06
C ILE A 352 13.22 -0.04 25.76
N GLY A 353 14.33 -0.56 25.20
CA GLY A 353 14.50 -1.98 24.92
C GLY A 353 14.01 -2.43 23.55
N ALA A 354 13.81 -1.53 22.58
CA ALA A 354 13.54 -1.91 21.21
C ALA A 354 14.80 -2.49 20.55
N HIS A 355 14.64 -3.56 19.78
CA HIS A 355 15.69 -4.23 19.04
C HIS A 355 15.61 -4.02 17.53
N ASP A 356 14.56 -3.30 17.06
CA ASP A 356 14.30 -3.02 15.65
C ASP A 356 13.60 -1.66 15.49
N TYR A 357 13.39 -1.20 14.26
CA TYR A 357 12.60 -0.01 13.92
C TYR A 357 11.09 -0.25 14.03
N SER A 358 10.62 -0.93 15.07
CA SER A 358 9.22 -1.21 15.34
C SER A 358 8.44 0.02 15.81
N GLY A 359 7.15 -0.13 16.13
CA GLY A 359 6.21 0.95 16.43
C GLY A 359 6.61 1.83 17.61
N ARG A 360 6.35 3.13 17.47
CA ARG A 360 6.68 4.14 18.48
C ARG A 360 5.42 4.80 19.04
N LEU A 361 4.89 4.23 20.12
CA LEU A 361 3.63 4.64 20.72
C LEU A 361 3.79 5.01 22.18
N PHE A 362 2.94 5.92 22.66
CA PHE A 362 2.97 6.44 24.02
C PHE A 362 1.56 6.55 24.61
N ARG A 363 1.50 6.45 25.95
CA ARG A 363 0.34 6.82 26.77
C ARG A 363 0.64 8.12 27.49
N GLY A 364 -0.27 9.10 27.40
CA GLY A 364 -0.25 10.33 28.17
C GLY A 364 -1.27 10.27 29.33
N ASP A 365 -0.87 10.70 30.50
CA ASP A 365 -1.75 10.89 31.67
C ASP A 365 -1.72 12.35 32.10
N ALA A 366 -2.77 13.10 31.70
CA ALA A 366 -2.90 14.54 32.00
C ALA A 366 -3.09 14.88 33.49
N SER A 367 -3.23 13.89 34.38
CA SER A 367 -3.24 14.08 35.81
C SER A 367 -1.84 14.19 36.42
N GLN A 368 -0.81 13.81 35.67
CA GLN A 368 0.58 13.84 36.11
C GLN A 368 1.20 15.24 35.92
N PRO A 369 2.21 15.60 36.73
CA PRO A 369 2.90 16.86 36.56
C PRO A 369 3.69 16.89 35.20
N PRO A 370 3.95 18.10 34.65
CA PRO A 370 4.77 18.27 33.47
C PRO A 370 6.11 17.50 33.57
N GLY A 371 6.51 16.84 32.48
CA GLY A 371 7.69 15.97 32.44
C GLY A 371 7.48 14.53 32.88
N SER A 372 6.31 14.19 33.46
CA SER A 372 5.94 12.83 33.88
C SER A 372 4.65 12.34 33.20
N ILE A 373 4.12 13.11 32.26
CA ILE A 373 2.85 12.82 31.59
C ILE A 373 2.96 11.58 30.71
N TRP A 374 4.10 11.42 30.01
CA TRP A 374 4.24 10.44 28.95
C TRP A 374 4.96 9.17 29.39
N THR A 375 4.42 8.02 29.02
CA THR A 375 4.99 6.68 29.24
C THR A 375 5.00 5.93 27.91
N PRO A 376 6.08 5.21 27.55
CA PRO A 376 6.06 4.32 26.40
C PRO A 376 4.89 3.33 26.47
N LEU A 377 4.26 3.03 25.33
CA LEU A 377 3.18 2.05 25.20
C LEU A 377 3.68 0.75 24.54
N THR A 378 4.96 0.71 24.17
CA THR A 378 5.67 -0.42 23.59
C THR A 378 6.88 -0.80 24.46
N HIS A 379 7.47 -1.96 24.23
CA HIS A 379 8.70 -2.47 24.90
C HIS A 379 8.62 -2.36 26.43
N SER A 380 9.42 -1.51 27.07
CA SER A 380 9.41 -1.33 28.54
C SER A 380 8.06 -0.87 29.09
N GLY A 381 7.15 -0.38 28.25
CA GLY A 381 5.78 -0.01 28.59
C GLY A 381 4.77 -1.16 28.51
N THR A 382 5.22 -2.40 28.29
CA THR A 382 4.38 -3.59 28.19
C THR A 382 4.88 -4.72 29.09
N GLY A 383 3.98 -5.64 29.45
CA GLY A 383 4.34 -6.78 30.31
C GLY A 383 5.19 -7.86 29.63
N ASN A 384 5.30 -7.83 28.31
CA ASN A 384 6.03 -8.82 27.50
C ASN A 384 7.02 -8.20 26.51
N SER A 385 7.34 -6.93 26.66
CA SER A 385 8.24 -6.14 25.77
C SER A 385 7.82 -6.15 24.30
N SER A 386 6.50 -6.25 24.02
CA SER A 386 5.98 -6.30 22.65
C SER A 386 5.83 -4.91 22.02
N SER A 387 5.88 -4.89 20.70
CA SER A 387 5.63 -3.70 19.88
C SER A 387 4.98 -4.09 18.55
N PRO A 388 3.98 -3.33 18.04
CA PRO A 388 3.45 -3.50 16.70
C PRO A 388 4.45 -3.00 15.66
N HIS A 389 4.04 -2.95 14.38
CA HIS A 389 4.84 -2.38 13.31
C HIS A 389 5.01 -0.86 13.49
N ALA A 390 5.97 -0.29 12.79
CA ALA A 390 6.18 1.16 12.71
C ALA A 390 5.04 1.87 11.96
N ASP A 391 5.02 3.19 12.06
CA ASP A 391 4.24 4.04 11.16
C ASP A 391 2.73 4.00 11.43
N SER A 392 2.39 4.34 12.69
CA SER A 392 1.01 4.35 13.20
C SER A 392 0.10 5.33 12.43
N ARG A 393 -1.08 4.86 12.00
CA ARG A 393 -2.02 5.60 11.15
C ARG A 393 -3.32 5.96 11.82
N ASP A 394 -3.92 5.04 12.59
CA ASP A 394 -5.20 5.25 13.26
C ASP A 394 -5.32 4.39 14.52
N MET A 395 -6.20 4.81 15.44
CA MET A 395 -6.48 4.12 16.68
C MET A 395 -7.97 4.16 17.05
N ALA A 396 -8.48 3.05 17.57
CA ALA A 396 -9.82 2.96 18.15
C ALA A 396 -9.79 2.16 19.46
N ILE A 397 -10.72 2.43 20.38
CA ILE A 397 -10.94 1.59 21.56
C ILE A 397 -12.06 0.60 21.25
N ASP A 398 -11.80 -0.70 21.42
CA ASP A 398 -12.83 -1.74 21.22
C ASP A 398 -13.82 -1.78 22.42
N ALA A 399 -14.94 -2.48 22.24
CA ALA A 399 -15.97 -2.60 23.26
C ALA A 399 -15.51 -3.33 24.55
N ALA A 400 -14.34 -3.98 24.53
CA ALA A 400 -13.71 -4.60 25.70
C ALA A 400 -12.67 -3.67 26.38
N GLY A 401 -12.45 -2.46 25.85
CA GLY A 401 -11.51 -1.48 26.39
C GLY A 401 -10.05 -1.72 25.98
N ASN A 402 -9.80 -2.50 24.95
CA ASN A 402 -8.47 -2.62 24.37
C ASN A 402 -8.26 -1.53 23.31
N LEU A 403 -7.01 -1.11 23.12
CA LEU A 403 -6.64 -0.22 22.04
C LEU A 403 -6.37 -1.05 20.78
N VAL A 404 -7.11 -0.80 19.71
CA VAL A 404 -6.85 -1.30 18.37
C VAL A 404 -6.10 -0.22 17.62
N GLU A 405 -5.02 -0.59 17.01
CA GLU A 405 -4.15 0.32 16.26
C GLU A 405 -3.93 -0.24 14.89
N SER A 406 -3.82 0.63 13.87
CA SER A 406 -3.42 0.30 12.50
C SER A 406 -2.17 1.07 12.10
N ASP A 407 -1.29 0.39 11.34
CA ASP A 407 0.00 0.89 10.91
C ASP A 407 0.38 0.37 9.52
N ASP A 408 1.62 0.53 9.10
CA ASP A 408 2.09 0.05 7.79
C ASP A 408 2.38 -1.46 7.75
N GLY A 409 2.23 -2.16 8.86
CA GLY A 409 2.31 -3.62 8.97
C GLY A 409 0.99 -4.32 9.22
N GLY A 410 -0.12 -3.57 9.44
CA GLY A 410 -1.43 -4.18 9.59
C GLY A 410 -2.30 -3.62 10.71
N VAL A 411 -2.94 -4.52 11.46
CA VAL A 411 -3.81 -4.19 12.60
C VAL A 411 -3.36 -4.94 13.84
N TYR A 412 -3.21 -4.22 14.94
CA TYR A 412 -2.74 -4.76 16.22
C TYR A 412 -3.62 -4.33 17.37
N LYS A 413 -3.58 -5.11 18.47
CA LYS A 413 -4.36 -4.86 19.66
C LYS A 413 -3.49 -4.78 20.91
N ARG A 414 -3.55 -3.67 21.63
CA ARG A 414 -2.95 -3.49 22.96
C ARG A 414 -3.96 -3.81 24.04
N THR A 415 -3.72 -4.87 24.78
CA THR A 415 -4.55 -5.22 25.95
C THR A 415 -4.17 -4.35 27.16
N GLN A 416 -5.13 -3.95 27.97
CA GLN A 416 -4.92 -3.11 29.16
C GLN A 416 -4.08 -1.84 28.87
N PRO A 417 -4.47 -1.00 27.91
CA PRO A 417 -3.64 0.13 27.45
C PRO A 417 -3.37 1.17 28.54
N ALA A 418 -4.24 1.25 29.55
CA ALA A 418 -4.08 2.15 30.71
C ALA A 418 -2.95 1.71 31.68
N SER A 419 -2.31 0.57 31.47
CA SER A 419 -1.26 0.04 32.35
C SER A 419 -0.07 -0.51 31.56
N THR A 420 1.00 -0.88 32.25
CA THR A 420 2.17 -1.58 31.69
C THR A 420 2.03 -3.11 31.72
N ALA A 421 0.92 -3.65 32.24
CA ALA A 421 0.75 -5.11 32.41
C ALA A 421 0.35 -5.84 31.12
N GLY A 422 -0.39 -5.19 30.23
CA GLY A 422 -0.80 -5.80 28.95
C GLY A 422 0.30 -5.85 27.92
N GLY A 423 0.00 -6.44 26.76
CA GLY A 423 0.92 -6.57 25.61
C GLY A 423 0.21 -6.34 24.28
N TRP A 424 0.97 -6.29 23.20
CA TRP A 424 0.48 -6.21 21.84
C TRP A 424 0.25 -7.59 21.25
N LEU A 425 -0.78 -7.72 20.45
CA LEU A 425 -1.19 -8.93 19.73
C LEU A 425 -1.48 -8.56 18.28
N SER A 426 -1.16 -9.44 17.35
CA SER A 426 -1.59 -9.30 15.94
C SER A 426 -3.09 -9.56 15.80
N LEU A 427 -3.78 -8.75 15.03
CA LEU A 427 -5.12 -8.98 14.51
C LEU A 427 -5.11 -9.25 13.00
N ASN A 428 -3.96 -9.46 12.39
CA ASN A 428 -3.79 -9.59 10.95
C ASN A 428 -4.55 -10.80 10.38
N GLY A 429 -4.49 -11.97 11.04
CA GLY A 429 -5.24 -13.15 10.60
C GLY A 429 -5.01 -13.46 9.12
N ASN A 430 -6.09 -13.45 8.32
CA ASN A 430 -6.04 -13.61 6.86
C ASN A 430 -6.17 -12.30 6.08
N LEU A 431 -5.94 -11.16 6.71
CA LEU A 431 -5.93 -9.86 6.03
C LEU A 431 -4.84 -9.84 4.95
N GLN A 432 -5.15 -9.28 3.78
CA GLN A 432 -4.24 -9.14 2.64
C GLN A 432 -4.25 -7.68 2.19
N SER A 433 -3.27 -6.92 2.65
CA SER A 433 -3.11 -5.50 2.31
C SER A 433 -1.70 -5.15 1.83
N THR A 434 -0.86 -6.15 1.57
CA THR A 434 0.53 -5.96 1.11
C THR A 434 0.58 -5.17 -0.18
N GLU A 435 1.43 -4.12 -0.20
CA GLU A 435 1.69 -3.25 -1.35
C GLU A 435 2.98 -3.71 -2.04
N TYR A 436 2.88 -4.63 -3.00
CA TYR A 436 4.02 -5.05 -3.84
C TYR A 436 4.27 -4.05 -4.96
N HIS A 437 5.54 -3.61 -5.06
CA HIS A 437 6.04 -2.78 -6.15
C HIS A 437 7.11 -3.50 -6.99
N GLY A 438 7.55 -4.70 -6.58
CA GLY A 438 8.39 -5.61 -7.33
C GLY A 438 7.97 -7.04 -7.03
N ILE A 439 7.92 -7.93 -8.06
CA ILE A 439 7.52 -9.31 -7.88
C ILE A 439 8.22 -10.23 -8.88
N ALA A 440 8.59 -11.44 -8.47
CA ALA A 440 9.20 -12.43 -9.34
C ALA A 440 8.75 -13.86 -9.03
N TRP A 441 8.68 -14.69 -10.08
CA TRP A 441 8.37 -16.11 -10.00
C TRP A 441 9.62 -16.97 -10.11
N ASP A 442 9.71 -18.01 -9.31
CA ASP A 442 10.72 -19.08 -9.38
C ASP A 442 10.04 -20.37 -9.82
N ALA A 443 10.10 -20.69 -11.10
CA ALA A 443 9.48 -21.88 -11.70
C ALA A 443 10.13 -23.19 -11.23
N VAL A 444 11.41 -23.16 -10.81
CA VAL A 444 12.12 -24.36 -10.32
C VAL A 444 11.53 -24.87 -9.00
N SER A 445 11.11 -23.98 -8.13
CA SER A 445 10.61 -24.32 -6.80
C SER A 445 9.16 -23.93 -6.54
N ASN A 446 8.48 -23.35 -7.53
CA ASN A 446 7.12 -22.79 -7.45
C ASN A 446 6.98 -21.80 -6.29
N ARG A 447 7.77 -20.72 -6.33
CA ARG A 447 7.80 -19.68 -5.29
C ARG A 447 7.63 -18.29 -5.90
N VAL A 448 6.93 -17.47 -5.13
CA VAL A 448 6.88 -16.03 -5.35
C VAL A 448 7.83 -15.36 -4.39
N ILE A 449 8.59 -14.38 -4.90
CA ILE A 449 9.34 -13.41 -4.11
C ILE A 449 8.84 -12.01 -4.48
N GLY A 450 8.57 -11.16 -3.49
CA GLY A 450 8.06 -9.81 -3.74
C GLY A 450 8.71 -8.77 -2.84
N GLY A 451 9.05 -7.62 -3.41
CA GLY A 451 9.44 -6.41 -2.68
C GLY A 451 8.21 -5.58 -2.35
N ALA A 452 7.97 -5.34 -1.07
CA ALA A 452 6.79 -4.66 -0.58
C ALA A 452 7.15 -3.36 0.15
N GLN A 453 6.26 -2.38 0.02
CA GLN A 453 6.34 -1.16 0.81
C GLN A 453 6.23 -1.50 2.30
N ASP A 454 7.15 -1.00 3.11
CA ASP A 454 7.25 -1.06 4.58
C ASP A 454 7.34 -2.47 5.20
N THR A 455 7.00 -3.55 4.48
CA THR A 455 7.02 -4.93 5.00
C THR A 455 8.15 -5.78 4.43
N GLY A 456 9.08 -5.16 3.70
CA GLY A 456 10.32 -5.75 3.23
C GLY A 456 10.16 -6.65 2.00
N THR A 457 11.18 -7.49 1.76
CA THR A 457 11.10 -8.54 0.76
C THR A 457 10.56 -9.82 1.40
N THR A 458 9.52 -10.40 0.79
CA THR A 458 8.85 -11.59 1.30
C THR A 458 8.82 -12.71 0.28
N GLU A 459 8.82 -13.96 0.74
CA GLU A 459 8.76 -15.17 -0.10
C GLU A 459 7.61 -16.07 0.31
N LEU A 460 6.91 -16.65 -0.67
CA LEU A 460 5.90 -17.68 -0.43
C LEU A 460 6.52 -18.87 0.29
N ARG A 461 6.01 -19.22 1.49
CA ARG A 461 6.55 -20.28 2.33
C ARG A 461 6.48 -21.65 1.65
N SER A 462 5.35 -21.98 1.05
CA SER A 462 5.14 -23.23 0.31
C SER A 462 3.98 -23.10 -0.66
N PRO A 463 3.99 -23.80 -1.80
CA PRO A 463 2.86 -23.80 -2.72
C PRO A 463 1.55 -24.16 -2.02
N GLY A 464 0.48 -23.43 -2.31
CA GLY A 464 -0.84 -23.60 -1.69
C GLY A 464 -0.98 -23.03 -0.27
N SER A 465 0.07 -22.46 0.32
CA SER A 465 -0.01 -21.72 1.58
C SER A 465 -0.25 -20.22 1.30
N PRO A 466 -1.12 -19.51 2.04
CA PRO A 466 -1.19 -18.06 1.95
C PRO A 466 -0.09 -17.36 2.79
N ILE A 467 0.74 -18.11 3.51
CA ILE A 467 1.77 -17.58 4.41
C ILE A 467 3.06 -17.33 3.64
N PHE A 468 3.62 -16.15 3.84
CA PHE A 468 4.95 -15.76 3.35
C PHE A 468 5.93 -15.63 4.53
N ASP A 469 7.22 -15.62 4.23
CA ASP A 469 8.29 -15.34 5.19
C ASP A 469 9.07 -14.10 4.74
N SER A 470 9.34 -13.18 5.66
CA SER A 470 10.18 -12.02 5.38
C SER A 470 11.63 -12.44 5.20
N VAL A 471 12.21 -12.05 4.08
CA VAL A 471 13.65 -12.21 3.76
C VAL A 471 14.44 -11.03 4.29
N SER A 472 13.85 -9.83 4.22
CA SER A 472 14.38 -8.59 4.79
C SER A 472 13.22 -7.74 5.29
N THR A 473 13.51 -6.80 6.20
CA THR A 473 12.58 -5.77 6.69
C THR A 473 12.86 -4.42 6.03
N GLY A 474 12.08 -3.40 6.35
CA GLY A 474 12.13 -2.09 5.70
C GLY A 474 11.31 -2.08 4.40
N ASP A 475 11.66 -1.21 3.44
CA ASP A 475 11.06 -1.24 2.11
C ASP A 475 11.80 -2.29 1.27
N GLY A 476 11.08 -3.22 0.69
CA GLY A 476 11.64 -4.20 -0.23
C GLY A 476 12.24 -3.54 -1.47
N GLY A 477 13.25 -4.17 -2.06
CA GLY A 477 13.80 -3.77 -3.36
C GLY A 477 13.01 -4.40 -4.51
N ASP A 478 13.56 -4.29 -5.70
CA ASP A 478 13.13 -4.99 -6.88
C ASP A 478 13.73 -6.41 -6.87
N PRO A 479 12.94 -7.48 -6.67
CA PRO A 479 13.46 -8.85 -6.68
C PRO A 479 13.48 -9.39 -8.11
N VAL A 480 14.51 -10.16 -8.45
CA VAL A 480 14.57 -10.86 -9.75
C VAL A 480 15.02 -12.31 -9.57
N VAL A 481 14.54 -13.19 -10.43
CA VAL A 481 14.82 -14.63 -10.39
C VAL A 481 15.47 -15.07 -11.70
N GLU A 482 16.57 -15.82 -11.57
CA GLU A 482 17.18 -16.56 -12.65
C GLU A 482 16.91 -18.06 -12.43
N ASP A 483 16.08 -18.65 -13.26
CA ASP A 483 15.63 -20.04 -13.20
C ASP A 483 15.63 -20.74 -14.57
N ARG A 484 16.12 -20.05 -15.62
CA ARG A 484 16.14 -20.56 -17.01
C ARG A 484 17.35 -21.43 -17.30
N ALA A 485 18.47 -21.18 -16.62
CA ALA A 485 19.71 -21.91 -16.90
C ALA A 485 19.69 -23.37 -16.39
N SER A 486 18.77 -23.71 -15.48
CA SER A 486 18.70 -25.03 -14.85
C SER A 486 17.28 -25.38 -14.43
N THR A 487 16.84 -26.59 -14.73
CA THR A 487 15.55 -27.11 -14.23
C THR A 487 15.62 -27.65 -12.79
N THR A 488 16.78 -27.58 -12.14
CA THR A 488 17.01 -28.15 -10.80
C THR A 488 17.52 -27.13 -9.78
N SER A 489 17.82 -25.91 -10.23
CA SER A 489 18.30 -24.84 -9.37
C SER A 489 17.91 -23.47 -9.92
N SER A 490 17.64 -22.54 -9.01
CA SER A 490 17.34 -21.13 -9.30
C SER A 490 18.24 -20.21 -8.48
N THR A 491 18.34 -18.95 -8.91
CA THR A 491 19.03 -17.88 -8.17
C THR A 491 18.10 -16.68 -8.01
N ARG A 492 17.86 -16.26 -6.77
CA ARG A 492 17.05 -15.11 -6.41
C ARG A 492 17.91 -13.96 -5.94
N TYR A 493 17.69 -12.79 -6.51
CA TYR A 493 18.28 -11.53 -6.04
C TYR A 493 17.23 -10.73 -5.31
N SER A 494 17.61 -10.11 -4.20
CA SER A 494 16.74 -9.24 -3.40
C SER A 494 17.55 -8.21 -2.63
N SER A 495 16.93 -7.10 -2.30
CA SER A 495 17.53 -6.03 -1.49
C SER A 495 16.43 -5.34 -0.68
N TYR A 496 16.82 -4.43 0.21
CA TYR A 496 15.93 -3.39 0.72
C TYR A 496 16.25 -2.06 0.02
N GLN A 497 15.57 -0.97 0.39
CA GLN A 497 15.72 0.35 -0.23
C GLN A 497 17.20 0.73 -0.42
N TYR A 498 17.49 1.50 -1.48
CA TYR A 498 18.84 1.91 -1.89
C TYR A 498 19.79 0.74 -2.21
N LEU A 499 19.24 -0.36 -2.73
CA LEU A 499 19.98 -1.61 -3.00
C LEU A 499 20.73 -2.14 -1.76
N GLY A 500 20.21 -1.80 -0.59
CA GLY A 500 20.80 -2.17 0.68
C GLY A 500 20.78 -3.69 0.87
N ALA A 501 21.93 -4.23 1.35
CA ALA A 501 22.12 -5.66 1.52
C ALA A 501 21.68 -6.47 0.30
N LEU A 502 22.07 -6.04 -0.92
CA LEU A 502 21.81 -6.87 -2.10
C LEU A 502 22.26 -8.31 -1.83
N LEU A 503 21.33 -9.23 -2.00
CA LEU A 503 21.50 -10.63 -1.63
C LEU A 503 21.27 -11.51 -2.85
N ARG A 504 22.25 -12.39 -3.12
CA ARG A 504 22.17 -13.45 -4.13
C ARG A 504 22.05 -14.78 -3.40
N ARG A 505 20.92 -15.48 -3.56
CA ARG A 505 20.66 -16.79 -2.94
C ARG A 505 20.34 -17.80 -4.02
N SER A 506 20.99 -18.96 -3.98
CA SER A 506 20.69 -20.08 -4.90
C SER A 506 19.95 -21.19 -4.16
N PHE A 507 19.00 -21.80 -4.84
CA PHE A 507 18.13 -22.83 -4.31
C PHE A 507 18.12 -24.05 -5.23
N ASN A 508 17.86 -25.24 -4.67
CA ASN A 508 17.51 -26.42 -5.43
C ASN A 508 15.99 -26.53 -5.67
N ALA A 509 15.54 -27.49 -6.48
CA ALA A 509 14.13 -27.68 -6.82
C ALA A 509 13.21 -27.95 -5.60
N SER A 510 13.75 -28.35 -4.47
CA SER A 510 13.02 -28.52 -3.20
C SER A 510 13.03 -27.25 -2.34
N ASN A 511 13.41 -26.11 -2.91
CA ASN A 511 13.60 -24.83 -2.21
C ASN A 511 14.66 -24.90 -1.08
N GLY A 512 15.59 -25.82 -1.15
CA GLY A 512 16.73 -25.90 -0.22
C GLY A 512 17.80 -24.89 -0.62
N LEU A 513 18.18 -23.99 0.33
CA LEU A 513 19.23 -23.00 0.12
C LEU A 513 20.58 -23.69 -0.12
N THR A 514 21.24 -23.40 -1.23
CA THR A 514 22.54 -23.98 -1.62
C THR A 514 23.68 -22.95 -1.59
N SER A 515 23.36 -21.67 -1.76
CA SER A 515 24.33 -20.57 -1.70
C SER A 515 23.68 -19.31 -1.14
N PHE A 516 24.48 -18.49 -0.43
CA PHE A 516 24.09 -17.20 0.16
C PHE A 516 25.27 -16.25 0.06
N VAL A 517 25.13 -15.18 -0.71
CA VAL A 517 26.22 -14.22 -1.00
C VAL A 517 25.68 -12.78 -0.99
N TYR A 518 26.44 -11.87 -0.42
CA TYR A 518 26.28 -10.43 -0.64
C TYR A 518 27.26 -9.99 -1.75
N PRO A 519 26.78 -9.71 -2.98
CA PRO A 519 27.64 -9.26 -4.07
C PRO A 519 28.34 -7.94 -3.75
N ASN A 520 29.60 -7.79 -4.15
CA ASN A 520 30.42 -6.63 -3.80
C ASN A 520 30.13 -5.39 -4.66
N LEU A 521 29.52 -5.55 -5.82
CA LEU A 521 29.27 -4.47 -6.79
C LEU A 521 30.54 -3.62 -7.08
N SER A 522 31.71 -4.29 -7.19
CA SER A 522 32.99 -3.61 -7.36
C SER A 522 33.12 -2.99 -8.76
N PRO A 523 33.30 -1.65 -8.89
CA PRO A 523 33.40 -1.02 -10.20
C PRO A 523 34.63 -1.46 -10.98
N LEU A 524 34.44 -1.79 -12.26
CA LEU A 524 35.50 -2.12 -13.23
C LEU A 524 35.65 -1.05 -14.31
N ASN A 525 36.74 -1.10 -15.05
CA ASN A 525 36.99 -0.30 -16.26
C ASN A 525 36.88 1.21 -16.05
N GLY A 526 37.23 1.72 -14.85
CA GLY A 526 37.13 3.14 -14.52
C GLY A 526 35.69 3.63 -14.28
N SER A 527 34.74 2.71 -14.13
CA SER A 527 33.35 3.05 -13.77
C SER A 527 33.29 3.74 -12.42
N PRO A 528 32.45 4.79 -12.25
CA PRO A 528 32.20 5.37 -10.95
C PRO A 528 31.48 4.37 -10.03
N ALA A 529 31.52 4.63 -8.72
CA ALA A 529 30.71 3.86 -7.77
C ALA A 529 29.22 4.04 -8.09
N LEU A 530 28.49 2.94 -8.00
CA LEU A 530 27.03 2.92 -8.20
C LEU A 530 26.35 3.78 -7.13
N GLN A 531 25.39 4.60 -7.55
CA GLN A 531 24.52 5.38 -6.68
C GLN A 531 23.09 4.82 -6.77
N ALA A 532 22.74 3.97 -5.84
CA ALA A 532 21.45 3.30 -5.84
C ALA A 532 20.27 4.28 -5.79
N GLN A 533 19.14 3.90 -6.40
CA GLN A 533 17.86 4.58 -6.24
C GLN A 533 17.15 4.04 -4.99
N PHE A 534 16.09 4.70 -4.52
CA PHE A 534 15.29 4.18 -3.40
C PHE A 534 14.79 2.77 -3.73
N TYR A 535 14.06 2.61 -4.84
CA TYR A 535 13.88 1.33 -5.53
C TYR A 535 14.87 1.30 -6.68
N THR A 536 15.76 0.33 -6.70
CA THR A 536 16.79 0.20 -7.73
C THR A 536 16.38 -0.88 -8.71
N PRO A 537 16.06 -0.54 -9.97
CA PRO A 537 15.68 -1.53 -10.99
C PRO A 537 16.77 -2.59 -11.19
N LEU A 538 16.37 -3.85 -11.18
CA LEU A 538 17.20 -4.99 -11.48
C LEU A 538 16.64 -5.74 -12.69
N ALA A 539 17.50 -6.36 -13.52
CA ALA A 539 17.09 -7.30 -14.54
C ALA A 539 18.13 -8.40 -14.70
N VAL A 540 17.70 -9.65 -14.59
CA VAL A 540 18.51 -10.82 -14.96
C VAL A 540 18.50 -11.00 -16.47
N ASN A 541 19.57 -11.56 -17.02
CA ASN A 541 19.70 -11.75 -18.45
C ASN A 541 18.90 -12.98 -18.94
N HIS A 542 18.11 -12.80 -19.99
CA HIS A 542 17.31 -13.88 -20.56
C HIS A 542 18.15 -15.06 -21.09
N ALA A 543 19.37 -14.81 -21.57
CA ALA A 543 20.21 -15.81 -22.22
C ALA A 543 21.48 -16.21 -21.44
N SER A 544 21.69 -15.66 -20.22
CA SER A 544 22.92 -15.91 -19.44
C SER A 544 22.70 -15.76 -17.94
N ALA A 545 22.86 -16.81 -17.18
CA ALA A 545 22.55 -16.91 -15.76
C ALA A 545 23.36 -15.99 -14.82
N THR A 546 24.51 -15.47 -15.24
CA THR A 546 25.39 -14.66 -14.39
C THR A 546 25.34 -13.17 -14.69
N ARG A 547 24.54 -12.77 -15.69
CA ARG A 547 24.48 -11.36 -16.11
C ARG A 547 23.31 -10.65 -15.47
N LEU A 548 23.58 -9.41 -15.01
CA LEU A 548 22.64 -8.57 -14.29
C LEU A 548 22.75 -7.13 -14.76
N ILE A 549 21.63 -6.44 -14.97
CA ILE A 549 21.54 -4.98 -15.12
C ILE A 549 21.06 -4.35 -13.83
N ILE A 550 21.62 -3.19 -13.48
CA ILE A 550 21.27 -2.38 -12.30
C ILE A 550 21.04 -0.93 -12.75
N GLY A 551 19.81 -0.43 -12.55
CA GLY A 551 19.43 0.95 -12.85
C GLY A 551 19.75 1.90 -11.70
N ALA A 552 20.85 2.63 -11.76
CA ALA A 552 21.31 3.54 -10.70
C ALA A 552 20.92 5.01 -10.96
N ASN A 553 21.07 5.86 -9.93
CA ASN A 553 20.88 7.32 -10.06
C ASN A 553 21.86 7.96 -11.04
N ASN A 554 23.07 7.39 -11.15
CA ASN A 554 24.13 7.89 -12.01
C ASN A 554 24.33 7.09 -13.30
N GLY A 555 23.38 6.20 -13.66
CA GLY A 555 23.38 5.47 -14.93
C GLY A 555 22.99 4.01 -14.82
N VAL A 556 23.25 3.26 -15.89
CA VAL A 556 22.99 1.81 -15.98
C VAL A 556 24.30 1.06 -15.87
N TYR A 557 24.31 0.06 -14.98
CA TYR A 557 25.45 -0.80 -14.72
C TYR A 557 25.14 -2.23 -15.13
N GLU A 558 26.14 -2.91 -15.65
CA GLU A 558 26.11 -4.31 -16.02
C GLU A 558 27.09 -5.12 -15.18
N SER A 559 26.64 -6.25 -14.69
CA SER A 559 27.50 -7.30 -14.12
C SER A 559 27.49 -8.52 -15.02
N LEU A 560 28.63 -9.20 -15.14
CA LEU A 560 28.79 -10.46 -15.88
C LEU A 560 29.01 -11.66 -14.94
N ASP A 561 29.10 -11.43 -13.63
CA ASP A 561 29.47 -12.39 -12.60
C ASP A 561 28.49 -12.42 -11.39
N GLY A 562 27.23 -12.07 -11.65
CA GLY A 562 26.17 -12.14 -10.65
C GLY A 562 26.22 -11.03 -9.60
N GLY A 563 26.78 -9.87 -9.93
CA GLY A 563 26.85 -8.69 -9.06
C GLY A 563 28.18 -8.52 -8.32
N ASP A 564 29.16 -9.42 -8.49
CA ASP A 564 30.46 -9.27 -7.79
C ASP A 564 31.25 -8.09 -8.35
N THR A 565 31.22 -7.89 -9.68
CA THR A 565 31.78 -6.72 -10.34
C THR A 565 30.77 -6.04 -11.27
N ILE A 566 30.93 -4.73 -11.47
CA ILE A 566 30.01 -3.94 -12.30
C ILE A 566 30.75 -2.98 -13.23
N THR A 567 30.20 -2.76 -14.43
CA THR A 567 30.70 -1.77 -15.39
C THR A 567 29.56 -0.83 -15.78
N GLN A 568 29.78 0.48 -15.73
CA GLN A 568 28.80 1.44 -16.23
C GLN A 568 28.72 1.40 -17.75
N VAL A 569 27.55 0.98 -18.27
CA VAL A 569 27.31 0.86 -19.72
C VAL A 569 26.58 2.06 -20.31
N SER A 570 25.95 2.88 -19.45
CA SER A 570 25.29 4.13 -19.85
C SER A 570 25.21 5.10 -18.68
N THR A 571 25.22 6.42 -18.98
CA THR A 571 24.93 7.49 -18.01
C THR A 571 23.44 7.87 -17.98
N ALA A 572 22.62 7.33 -18.89
CA ALA A 572 21.17 7.54 -18.87
C ALA A 572 20.55 6.80 -17.69
N LYS A 573 19.58 7.44 -17.00
CA LYS A 573 18.98 6.91 -15.78
C LYS A 573 17.63 6.23 -16.09
N ILE A 574 17.48 4.95 -15.70
CA ILE A 574 16.18 4.29 -15.57
C ILE A 574 15.51 4.84 -14.29
N ASN A 575 14.25 5.28 -14.37
CA ASN A 575 13.54 5.83 -13.23
C ASN A 575 12.59 4.80 -12.64
N ALA A 576 12.97 4.23 -11.50
CA ALA A 576 12.26 3.17 -10.80
C ALA A 576 10.82 3.50 -10.37
N PHE A 577 10.50 4.76 -10.08
CA PHE A 577 9.14 5.15 -9.69
C PHE A 577 8.11 5.14 -10.83
N ASN A 578 8.57 4.96 -12.07
CA ASN A 578 7.69 4.91 -13.25
C ASN A 578 7.58 3.49 -13.84
N GLY A 579 8.08 2.47 -13.14
CA GLY A 579 8.20 1.09 -13.62
C GLY A 579 9.64 0.75 -13.99
N ASP A 580 9.88 -0.49 -14.45
CA ASP A 580 11.21 -1.04 -14.75
C ASP A 580 11.39 -1.28 -16.26
N PRO A 581 11.47 -0.20 -17.07
CA PRO A 581 11.52 -0.31 -18.54
C PRO A 581 12.88 -0.82 -19.00
N VAL A 582 13.18 -2.10 -18.75
CA VAL A 582 14.43 -2.75 -19.15
C VAL A 582 14.20 -4.17 -19.66
N VAL A 583 14.82 -4.48 -20.80
CA VAL A 583 14.92 -5.84 -21.35
C VAL A 583 16.39 -6.17 -21.54
N TYR A 584 16.83 -7.28 -20.92
CA TYR A 584 18.23 -7.68 -20.93
C TYR A 584 18.41 -9.12 -21.43
N GLY A 585 19.07 -9.24 -22.59
CA GLY A 585 19.20 -10.48 -23.32
C GLY A 585 17.95 -10.87 -24.12
N VAL A 586 18.16 -11.54 -25.24
CA VAL A 586 17.16 -12.21 -26.07
C VAL A 586 17.69 -13.55 -26.52
N ASP A 587 16.88 -14.40 -27.13
CA ASP A 587 17.28 -15.73 -27.58
C ASP A 587 18.56 -15.70 -28.40
N GLY A 588 19.59 -16.41 -27.95
CA GLY A 588 20.90 -16.48 -28.59
C GLY A 588 21.77 -15.23 -28.50
N ASN A 589 21.33 -14.16 -27.81
CA ASN A 589 22.10 -12.92 -27.66
C ASN A 589 22.05 -12.33 -26.24
N ALA A 590 22.98 -12.73 -25.42
CA ALA A 590 23.15 -12.22 -24.06
C ALA A 590 23.62 -10.75 -23.99
N GLY A 591 24.19 -10.20 -25.09
CA GLY A 591 24.65 -8.81 -25.17
C GLY A 591 23.54 -7.80 -25.46
N TYR A 592 22.34 -8.25 -25.82
CA TYR A 592 21.21 -7.35 -26.11
C TYR A 592 20.77 -6.61 -24.85
N LEU A 593 20.59 -5.29 -24.96
CA LEU A 593 20.05 -4.44 -23.90
C LEU A 593 19.15 -3.38 -24.52
N LEU A 594 17.93 -3.25 -24.00
CA LEU A 594 16.97 -2.21 -24.34
C LEU A 594 16.44 -1.61 -23.04
N PHE A 595 16.46 -0.28 -22.92
CA PHE A 595 15.89 0.37 -21.72
C PHE A 595 15.34 1.76 -22.00
N GLY A 596 14.36 2.17 -21.19
CA GLY A 596 13.75 3.48 -21.19
C GLY A 596 14.43 4.41 -20.17
N ALA A 597 14.73 5.66 -20.58
CA ALA A 597 15.14 6.73 -19.67
C ALA A 597 14.31 7.98 -19.96
N ALA A 598 13.37 8.28 -19.06
CA ALA A 598 12.27 9.20 -19.32
C ALA A 598 11.53 8.80 -20.63
N SER A 599 11.40 9.68 -21.60
CA SER A 599 10.77 9.36 -22.91
C SER A 599 11.73 8.74 -23.93
N ASN A 600 13.02 8.64 -23.63
CA ASN A 600 14.03 8.16 -24.58
C ASN A 600 14.26 6.66 -24.45
N LEU A 601 14.37 5.99 -25.59
CA LEU A 601 14.69 4.57 -25.69
C LEU A 601 16.15 4.39 -26.07
N PHE A 602 16.87 3.59 -25.30
CA PHE A 602 18.28 3.27 -25.50
C PHE A 602 18.44 1.79 -25.82
N LYS A 603 19.37 1.48 -26.71
CA LYS A 603 19.64 0.12 -27.18
C LYS A 603 21.11 -0.17 -27.32
N ARG A 604 21.50 -1.39 -26.97
CA ARG A 604 22.73 -2.08 -27.36
C ARG A 604 22.34 -3.38 -28.06
N ILE A 605 22.86 -3.63 -29.23
CA ILE A 605 22.48 -4.80 -30.04
C ILE A 605 23.24 -6.07 -29.68
N ASP A 606 24.48 -5.96 -29.21
CA ASP A 606 25.36 -7.05 -28.75
C ASP A 606 26.48 -6.49 -27.86
N ASP A 607 27.35 -7.37 -27.35
CA ASP A 607 28.46 -6.98 -26.46
C ASP A 607 29.54 -6.12 -27.13
N ALA A 608 29.63 -6.11 -28.44
CA ALA A 608 30.61 -5.28 -29.15
C ALA A 608 30.11 -3.86 -29.45
N ALA A 609 28.78 -3.65 -29.33
CA ALA A 609 28.15 -2.36 -29.60
C ALA A 609 28.11 -1.47 -28.33
N SER A 610 28.09 -0.16 -28.57
CA SER A 610 27.82 0.82 -27.51
C SER A 610 26.30 1.02 -27.32
N VAL A 611 25.90 1.41 -26.13
CA VAL A 611 24.53 1.86 -25.85
C VAL A 611 24.27 3.18 -26.57
N THR A 612 23.22 3.24 -27.38
CA THR A 612 22.81 4.45 -28.12
C THR A 612 21.33 4.73 -27.95
N GLN A 613 20.94 5.99 -27.97
CA GLN A 613 19.54 6.38 -28.07
C GLN A 613 19.04 6.09 -29.47
N ILE A 614 17.92 5.36 -29.59
CA ILE A 614 17.36 4.95 -30.88
C ILE A 614 16.00 5.58 -31.19
N ALA A 615 15.24 5.98 -30.17
CA ALA A 615 13.91 6.59 -30.34
C ALA A 615 13.57 7.52 -29.17
N THR A 616 12.49 8.31 -29.36
CA THR A 616 11.83 9.09 -28.31
C THR A 616 10.32 8.91 -28.42
N LEU A 617 9.66 8.49 -27.34
CA LEU A 617 8.21 8.33 -27.25
C LEU A 617 7.54 9.64 -26.85
N PRO A 618 6.21 9.77 -27.01
CA PRO A 618 5.48 11.01 -26.67
C PRO A 618 5.50 11.36 -25.17
N ALA A 619 5.74 10.39 -24.29
CA ALA A 619 5.82 10.56 -22.83
C ALA A 619 6.84 9.58 -22.23
N SER A 620 7.07 9.66 -20.91
CA SER A 620 7.97 8.76 -20.21
C SER A 620 7.55 7.30 -20.40
N ILE A 621 8.54 6.47 -20.73
CA ILE A 621 8.38 5.03 -20.85
C ILE A 621 8.23 4.46 -19.44
N VAL A 622 7.17 3.69 -19.23
CA VAL A 622 6.85 3.05 -17.96
C VAL A 622 7.36 1.62 -17.93
N ASP A 623 7.15 0.90 -19.05
CA ASP A 623 7.62 -0.48 -19.17
C ASP A 623 7.89 -0.84 -20.65
N LEU A 624 8.68 -1.90 -20.85
CA LEU A 624 9.13 -2.43 -22.13
C LEU A 624 8.98 -3.94 -22.17
N SER A 625 8.53 -4.46 -23.31
CA SER A 625 8.54 -5.90 -23.57
C SER A 625 9.02 -6.18 -24.99
N VAL A 626 9.71 -7.32 -25.17
CA VAL A 626 10.29 -7.75 -26.45
C VAL A 626 9.90 -9.20 -26.70
N ASP A 627 9.55 -9.54 -27.93
CA ASP A 627 9.53 -10.94 -28.34
C ASP A 627 10.98 -11.45 -28.36
N THR A 628 11.38 -12.24 -27.38
CA THR A 628 12.77 -12.70 -27.23
C THR A 628 13.24 -13.55 -28.41
N SER A 629 12.31 -14.19 -29.13
CA SER A 629 12.60 -14.95 -30.36
C SER A 629 12.73 -14.06 -31.59
N ASN A 630 12.21 -12.81 -31.54
CA ASN A 630 12.25 -11.84 -32.61
C ASN A 630 12.44 -10.42 -32.08
N ALA A 631 13.65 -10.02 -31.75
CA ALA A 631 14.01 -8.73 -31.19
C ALA A 631 13.63 -7.49 -32.04
N ASN A 632 13.02 -7.67 -33.22
CA ASN A 632 12.39 -6.59 -33.97
C ASN A 632 10.99 -6.22 -33.44
N THR A 633 10.32 -7.14 -32.74
CA THR A 633 9.02 -6.90 -32.12
C THR A 633 9.22 -6.34 -30.72
N VAL A 634 8.95 -5.05 -30.57
CA VAL A 634 9.13 -4.31 -29.30
C VAL A 634 7.82 -3.62 -28.92
N PHE A 635 7.44 -3.74 -27.69
CA PHE A 635 6.34 -2.97 -27.11
C PHE A 635 6.86 -2.01 -26.04
N ALA A 636 6.23 -0.85 -25.95
CA ALA A 636 6.49 0.16 -24.94
C ALA A 636 5.19 0.74 -24.44
N ILE A 637 5.05 0.93 -23.12
CA ILE A 637 3.94 1.69 -22.56
C ILE A 637 4.40 2.99 -21.94
N THR A 638 3.53 3.99 -22.04
CA THR A 638 3.54 5.18 -21.19
C THR A 638 2.41 5.05 -20.16
N GLN A 639 2.22 6.02 -19.29
CA GLN A 639 1.10 5.99 -18.34
C GLN A 639 -0.29 5.96 -19.02
N THR A 640 -0.40 6.31 -20.31
CA THR A 640 -1.69 6.51 -21.00
C THR A 640 -1.74 5.93 -22.40
N SER A 641 -0.68 5.30 -22.88
CA SER A 641 -0.65 4.79 -24.26
C SER A 641 0.24 3.55 -24.41
N VAL A 642 -0.12 2.72 -25.38
CA VAL A 642 0.60 1.49 -25.77
C VAL A 642 1.15 1.68 -27.17
N HIS A 643 2.40 1.28 -27.37
CA HIS A 643 3.15 1.46 -28.62
C HIS A 643 3.79 0.14 -29.05
N HIS A 644 3.79 -0.13 -30.37
CA HIS A 644 4.35 -1.33 -31.01
C HIS A 644 5.35 -0.93 -32.09
N SER A 645 6.49 -1.57 -32.08
CA SER A 645 7.54 -1.49 -33.12
C SER A 645 7.78 -2.86 -33.73
N ILE A 646 8.06 -2.87 -35.03
CA ILE A 646 8.46 -4.08 -35.80
C ILE A 646 9.88 -3.97 -36.35
N ASP A 647 10.62 -2.96 -35.95
CA ASP A 647 11.99 -2.66 -36.42
C ASP A 647 12.98 -2.49 -35.26
N GLY A 648 12.72 -3.18 -34.16
CA GLY A 648 13.59 -3.23 -32.98
C GLY A 648 13.60 -1.97 -32.16
N GLY A 649 12.52 -1.20 -32.15
CA GLY A 649 12.34 0.01 -31.37
C GLY A 649 12.75 1.30 -32.09
N ALA A 650 13.11 1.26 -33.40
CA ALA A 650 13.48 2.46 -34.11
C ALA A 650 12.27 3.35 -34.44
N ASN A 651 11.13 2.74 -34.78
CA ASN A 651 9.86 3.44 -35.02
C ASN A 651 8.73 2.73 -34.27
N PHE A 652 7.78 3.53 -33.76
CA PHE A 652 6.62 3.03 -33.02
C PHE A 652 5.30 3.47 -33.63
N THR A 653 4.33 2.55 -33.65
CA THR A 653 2.94 2.82 -33.96
C THR A 653 2.13 2.71 -32.67
N ALA A 654 1.23 3.67 -32.40
CA ALA A 654 0.33 3.59 -31.27
C ALA A 654 -0.72 2.48 -31.48
N VAL A 655 -0.82 1.57 -30.52
CA VAL A 655 -1.78 0.45 -30.50
C VAL A 655 -2.67 0.49 -29.26
N THR A 656 -2.81 1.67 -28.64
CA THR A 656 -3.68 1.90 -27.48
C THR A 656 -5.13 1.52 -27.77
N GLY A 657 -5.55 1.66 -29.03
CA GLY A 657 -6.88 1.26 -29.49
C GLY A 657 -8.01 1.78 -28.61
N ASP A 658 -8.88 0.88 -28.18
CA ASP A 658 -10.05 1.17 -27.36
C ASP A 658 -9.80 1.04 -25.84
N LEU A 659 -8.59 0.70 -25.40
CA LEU A 659 -8.24 0.44 -24.00
C LEU A 659 -8.71 1.59 -23.07
N ILE A 660 -8.33 2.82 -23.38
CA ILE A 660 -8.61 3.96 -22.49
C ILE A 660 -10.09 4.36 -22.54
N SER A 661 -10.67 4.38 -23.76
CA SER A 661 -12.04 4.85 -23.97
C SER A 661 -13.09 3.88 -23.44
N THR A 662 -12.82 2.57 -23.51
CA THR A 662 -13.76 1.52 -23.12
C THR A 662 -13.67 1.18 -21.63
N PHE A 663 -12.46 1.07 -21.08
CA PHE A 663 -12.24 0.52 -19.73
C PHE A 663 -11.87 1.55 -18.67
N ALA A 664 -11.39 2.74 -19.08
CA ALA A 664 -10.90 3.78 -18.16
C ALA A 664 -9.92 3.19 -17.10
N PRO A 665 -8.84 2.51 -17.51
CA PRO A 665 -7.99 1.68 -16.66
C PRO A 665 -7.21 2.49 -15.62
N GLY A 666 -7.16 3.80 -15.75
CA GLY A 666 -6.27 4.68 -15.01
C GLY A 666 -4.86 4.67 -15.62
N ARG A 667 -3.83 4.75 -14.78
CA ARG A 667 -2.44 4.69 -15.25
C ARG A 667 -2.10 3.26 -15.66
N LEU A 668 -1.44 3.11 -16.80
CA LEU A 668 -0.79 1.87 -17.20
C LEU A 668 0.51 1.72 -16.39
N ARG A 669 0.83 0.51 -15.96
CA ARG A 669 1.89 0.24 -14.97
C ARG A 669 2.97 -0.69 -15.47
N SER A 670 2.58 -1.85 -15.96
CA SER A 670 3.48 -2.90 -16.41
C SER A 670 2.88 -3.66 -17.58
N MET A 671 3.70 -4.44 -18.30
CA MET A 671 3.22 -5.27 -19.39
C MET A 671 3.99 -6.58 -19.51
N ALA A 672 3.34 -7.57 -20.11
CA ALA A 672 3.94 -8.83 -20.49
C ALA A 672 3.56 -9.19 -21.92
N PHE A 673 4.54 -9.67 -22.70
CA PHE A 673 4.32 -10.26 -24.02
C PHE A 673 4.27 -11.78 -23.88
N VAL A 674 3.21 -12.40 -24.40
CA VAL A 674 3.01 -13.84 -24.37
C VAL A 674 3.10 -14.37 -25.80
N PRO A 675 4.16 -15.13 -26.14
CA PRO A 675 4.32 -15.68 -27.47
C PRO A 675 3.31 -16.79 -27.75
N GLY A 676 3.07 -17.13 -28.99
CA GLY A 676 2.16 -18.22 -29.39
C GLY A 676 1.69 -18.09 -30.82
N SER A 677 0.70 -18.88 -31.22
CA SER A 677 0.12 -18.84 -32.59
C SER A 677 -0.67 -17.53 -32.83
N ASP A 678 -1.24 -16.93 -31.79
CA ASP A 678 -1.83 -15.60 -31.80
C ASP A 678 -1.30 -14.84 -30.58
N PRO A 679 -0.10 -14.23 -30.66
CA PRO A 679 0.58 -13.62 -29.53
C PRO A 679 -0.29 -12.59 -28.83
N MET A 680 -0.13 -12.52 -27.50
CA MET A 680 -0.87 -11.59 -26.65
C MET A 680 0.05 -10.52 -26.06
N LEU A 681 -0.45 -9.29 -26.02
CA LEU A 681 0.09 -8.22 -25.20
C LEU A 681 -0.84 -8.02 -24.01
N ILE A 682 -0.29 -8.16 -22.81
CA ILE A 682 -1.01 -8.00 -21.55
C ILE A 682 -0.52 -6.73 -20.87
N VAL A 683 -1.43 -5.91 -20.38
CA VAL A 683 -1.11 -4.63 -19.72
C VAL A 683 -1.80 -4.53 -18.36
N ALA A 684 -1.02 -4.27 -17.34
CA ALA A 684 -1.48 -3.94 -15.99
C ALA A 684 -1.76 -2.45 -15.84
N ALA A 685 -2.74 -2.13 -15.01
CA ALA A 685 -3.15 -0.76 -14.77
C ALA A 685 -3.68 -0.54 -13.35
N ASN A 686 -4.09 0.69 -13.04
CA ASN A 686 -4.69 1.03 -11.75
C ASN A 686 -6.01 0.29 -11.47
N ARG A 687 -6.64 -0.32 -12.48
CA ARG A 687 -7.93 -1.00 -12.36
C ARG A 687 -7.94 -2.36 -13.04
N GLY A 688 -6.93 -3.19 -12.74
CA GLY A 688 -6.84 -4.55 -13.23
C GLY A 688 -5.91 -4.76 -14.42
N VAL A 689 -6.13 -5.85 -15.16
CA VAL A 689 -5.27 -6.35 -16.23
C VAL A 689 -6.07 -6.52 -17.51
N TYR A 690 -5.47 -6.11 -18.63
CA TYR A 690 -6.10 -6.09 -19.95
C TYR A 690 -5.25 -6.84 -20.96
N VAL A 691 -5.88 -7.41 -22.00
CA VAL A 691 -5.21 -8.18 -23.05
C VAL A 691 -5.67 -7.72 -24.42
N ALA A 692 -4.70 -7.65 -25.36
CA ALA A 692 -4.95 -7.52 -26.80
C ALA A 692 -4.12 -8.55 -27.57
N ARG A 693 -4.53 -8.91 -28.80
CA ARG A 693 -3.95 -9.98 -29.58
C ARG A 693 -3.35 -9.49 -30.91
N ALA A 694 -2.39 -10.25 -31.44
CA ALA A 694 -1.78 -9.97 -32.71
C ALA A 694 -2.81 -10.00 -33.86
N SER A 695 -3.77 -10.93 -33.84
CA SER A 695 -4.83 -11.07 -34.83
C SER A 695 -5.70 -9.82 -35.01
N ASN A 696 -5.78 -8.96 -34.02
CA ASN A 696 -6.48 -7.67 -34.09
C ASN A 696 -5.53 -6.46 -34.13
N GLY A 697 -4.22 -6.68 -34.38
CA GLY A 697 -3.20 -5.64 -34.43
C GLY A 697 -2.96 -4.98 -33.07
N TYR A 698 -3.23 -5.66 -31.97
CA TYR A 698 -3.12 -5.20 -30.57
C TYR A 698 -3.93 -3.93 -30.25
N SER A 699 -5.04 -3.72 -30.96
CA SER A 699 -5.84 -2.47 -30.85
C SER A 699 -7.24 -2.65 -30.28
N GLN A 700 -7.69 -3.89 -30.09
CA GLN A 700 -8.94 -4.25 -29.43
C GLN A 700 -8.60 -4.96 -28.11
N TRP A 701 -9.06 -4.40 -27.02
CA TRP A 701 -8.71 -4.84 -25.68
C TRP A 701 -9.90 -5.52 -24.98
N SER A 702 -9.58 -6.38 -24.04
CA SER A 702 -10.56 -6.99 -23.12
C SER A 702 -9.94 -7.13 -21.73
N VAL A 703 -10.79 -7.24 -20.69
CA VAL A 703 -10.33 -7.57 -19.34
C VAL A 703 -9.81 -9.01 -19.35
N LEU A 704 -8.64 -9.24 -18.75
CA LEU A 704 -8.03 -10.56 -18.68
C LEU A 704 -8.48 -11.32 -17.43
N GLY A 705 -9.20 -12.41 -17.64
CA GLY A 705 -9.65 -13.29 -16.56
C GLY A 705 -10.74 -12.69 -15.67
N SER A 706 -11.05 -13.39 -14.59
CA SER A 706 -12.03 -13.00 -13.58
C SER A 706 -11.49 -13.24 -12.16
N GLY A 707 -12.08 -12.62 -11.15
CA GLY A 707 -11.69 -12.83 -9.74
C GLY A 707 -10.64 -11.89 -9.19
N LEU A 708 -9.89 -11.16 -10.04
CA LEU A 708 -8.99 -10.08 -9.59
C LEU A 708 -9.85 -8.90 -9.11
N PRO A 709 -9.62 -8.36 -7.90
CA PRO A 709 -10.30 -7.14 -7.46
C PRO A 709 -9.88 -5.92 -8.31
N ASN A 710 -10.64 -4.83 -8.24
CA ASN A 710 -10.28 -3.56 -8.89
C ASN A 710 -9.10 -2.85 -8.18
N VAL A 711 -8.00 -3.57 -8.04
CA VAL A 711 -6.76 -3.12 -7.37
C VAL A 711 -5.77 -2.58 -8.39
N ILE A 712 -4.85 -1.74 -7.93
CA ILE A 712 -3.68 -1.34 -8.73
C ILE A 712 -2.80 -2.57 -8.91
N VAL A 713 -2.61 -3.02 -10.16
CA VAL A 713 -1.61 -4.03 -10.50
C VAL A 713 -0.35 -3.27 -10.88
N TYR A 714 0.67 -3.36 -10.04
CA TYR A 714 1.87 -2.55 -10.15
C TYR A 714 2.89 -3.18 -11.10
N GLU A 715 3.03 -4.51 -11.03
CA GLU A 715 3.94 -5.28 -11.86
C GLU A 715 3.30 -6.57 -12.36
N LEU A 716 3.70 -6.99 -13.58
CA LEU A 716 3.35 -8.26 -14.22
C LEU A 716 4.61 -9.00 -14.64
N GLU A 717 4.66 -10.29 -14.37
CA GLU A 717 5.66 -11.21 -14.93
C GLU A 717 4.94 -12.37 -15.63
N TYR A 718 5.40 -12.73 -16.82
CA TYR A 718 4.97 -13.95 -17.51
C TYR A 718 6.09 -15.00 -17.45
N ASP A 719 5.83 -16.09 -16.76
CA ASP A 719 6.68 -17.27 -16.80
C ASP A 719 6.25 -18.21 -17.91
N GLN A 720 7.16 -18.43 -18.86
CA GLN A 720 6.90 -19.28 -20.03
C GLN A 720 6.99 -20.78 -19.69
N THR A 721 7.71 -21.16 -18.65
CA THR A 721 7.90 -22.57 -18.24
C THR A 721 6.61 -23.13 -17.65
N ASP A 722 5.97 -22.35 -16.80
CA ASP A 722 4.72 -22.73 -16.11
C ASP A 722 3.47 -22.20 -16.83
N GLU A 723 3.63 -21.47 -17.96
CA GLU A 723 2.54 -20.75 -18.65
C GLU A 723 1.69 -19.91 -17.67
N LEU A 724 2.38 -19.21 -16.76
CA LEU A 724 1.79 -18.50 -15.64
C LEU A 724 2.00 -17.01 -15.76
N LEU A 725 0.95 -16.22 -15.55
CA LEU A 725 1.04 -14.78 -15.34
C LEU A 725 0.98 -14.49 -13.85
N LEU A 726 1.99 -13.80 -13.35
CA LEU A 726 2.09 -13.33 -11.96
C LEU A 726 1.79 -11.83 -11.93
N ALA A 727 1.00 -11.39 -10.95
CA ALA A 727 0.67 -9.98 -10.72
C ALA A 727 1.00 -9.57 -9.29
N GLY A 728 1.87 -8.57 -9.15
CA GLY A 728 2.13 -7.83 -7.93
C GLY A 728 1.16 -6.65 -7.81
N THR A 729 0.42 -6.59 -6.71
CA THR A 729 -0.61 -5.55 -6.52
C THR A 729 -0.27 -4.60 -5.39
N LEU A 730 -0.66 -3.35 -5.56
CA LEU A 730 -0.51 -2.36 -4.51
C LEU A 730 -1.74 -2.45 -3.57
N GLY A 731 -1.64 -3.31 -2.55
CA GLY A 731 -2.64 -3.44 -1.49
C GLY A 731 -3.47 -4.73 -1.47
N ARG A 732 -3.15 -5.74 -2.33
CA ARG A 732 -3.79 -7.06 -2.34
C ARG A 732 -2.81 -8.21 -2.52
N GLY A 733 -1.50 -7.95 -2.31
CA GLY A 733 -0.46 -8.97 -2.42
C GLY A 733 -0.29 -9.50 -3.85
N ALA A 734 0.10 -10.77 -3.95
CA ALA A 734 0.40 -11.47 -5.21
C ALA A 734 -0.78 -12.30 -5.71
N TRP A 735 -0.94 -12.34 -7.04
CA TRP A 735 -1.98 -13.09 -7.74
C TRP A 735 -1.38 -13.83 -8.93
N THR A 736 -1.96 -14.97 -9.29
CA THR A 736 -1.58 -15.74 -10.47
C THR A 736 -2.76 -16.03 -11.38
N LEU A 737 -2.47 -16.16 -12.67
CA LEU A 737 -3.39 -16.60 -13.70
C LEU A 737 -2.70 -17.64 -14.59
N ALA A 738 -3.20 -18.86 -14.62
CA ALA A 738 -2.71 -19.87 -15.56
C ALA A 738 -3.21 -19.53 -16.98
N LEU A 739 -2.27 -19.45 -17.94
CA LEU A 739 -2.53 -19.19 -19.35
C LEU A 739 -2.41 -20.51 -20.14
N SER A 740 -3.21 -21.53 -19.81
CA SER A 740 -3.17 -22.81 -20.53
C SER A 740 -3.68 -22.64 -21.97
N PHE A 741 -2.81 -22.77 -22.97
CA PHE A 741 -3.12 -22.71 -24.38
C PHE A 741 -3.65 -24.06 -24.92
N GLY A 742 -4.71 -24.59 -24.31
CA GLY A 742 -5.47 -25.67 -24.97
C GLY A 742 -6.10 -25.13 -26.27
N PRO A 743 -6.16 -25.93 -27.35
CA PRO A 743 -6.68 -25.44 -28.63
C PRO A 743 -8.12 -24.93 -28.63
N ASP A 744 -8.85 -25.05 -27.53
CA ASP A 744 -10.30 -24.80 -27.46
C ASP A 744 -10.78 -23.79 -26.41
N ILE A 745 -9.92 -23.24 -25.55
CA ILE A 745 -10.38 -22.35 -24.45
C ILE A 745 -10.83 -20.97 -24.94
N PHE A 746 -10.42 -20.54 -26.13
CA PHE A 746 -10.69 -19.20 -26.65
C PHE A 746 -11.57 -19.15 -27.90
N LYS A 747 -12.14 -20.29 -28.37
CA LYS A 747 -12.97 -20.27 -29.57
C LYS A 747 -14.42 -19.85 -29.38
N ASP A 748 -14.96 -19.92 -28.17
CA ASP A 748 -16.39 -19.78 -27.92
C ASP A 748 -16.82 -18.69 -26.93
N GLY A 749 -15.94 -17.74 -26.59
CA GLY A 749 -16.22 -16.74 -25.56
C GLY A 749 -16.46 -15.30 -26.05
N PHE A 750 -16.41 -15.04 -27.36
CA PHE A 750 -16.58 -13.70 -27.93
C PHE A 750 -17.45 -13.71 -29.20
N GLU A 751 -18.75 -14.02 -29.06
CA GLU A 751 -19.81 -13.56 -29.96
C GLU A 751 -20.78 -12.63 -29.22
#